data_b5c6f612ed9415723945218d4d0eb1b7
#
_entry.id   b5c6f612ed9415723945218d4d0eb1b7
#
_cell.length_a   1.000
_cell.length_b   1.000
_cell.length_c   1.000
_cell.angle_alpha   90.00
_cell.angle_beta   90.00
_cell.angle_gamma   90.00
#
_symmetry.space_group_name_H-M   'P 1'
#
loop_
_entity.id
_entity.type
_entity.pdbx_description
1 polymer ?
#
loop_
_entity_poly.entity_id
_entity_poly.type
_entity_poly.pdbx_seq_one_letter_code
_entity_poly.pdbx_strand_id
1 'polypeptide(L)'
;MKALLCGVGAMLLSAGAVKVAAADVVPREGWRMLNGDGALPLAGEKVSAPGFDAAAWMPAKVPGTVLDNLVRNGKLPEPYWGLNNRKADGLIPDLGDGNRTYYTAWFRTEFDLPADWKGRSVWMRPEGVNYRAEIWLNGKMVAFPSGMFARQTVDVSLFANPGVRNALAVKVYPLDIPGDTRQWKTKGMAEYANGGDGLIGRNVTMLMSIGWDFTFRDGIRDRNTGIWKDIVFFATGDVRLDAPFVRTKLSDDLKSAELDISVEAINSNCDRWLFRGKANGTLEIEVEGMPLRFKQEVTLHRGERRELHFKGTLANPRLWWPVNKGRPELYTLVCRAKTAHGEQVLRRRFGVREAHSDQSGKDGARQFWINKRRIFIRGTNWIPEAMLRTDDARMEAELRLTRQQGVNMVRLWGGGIVESDRFYDLCDEMGLLVWQEFFMTGDTAHPDDAALYLSCVADQVKRIRHHASICHYVCSNESTEVDGIRELLERLDGTRSYMMQSECDGVHDGSPYYSLNPMRYYDDTASPRGSRVYGFNPEYGTAVLPTAECLREVLPEKDLWPINREAWAYRDGNNFYKSVTVHDDLVKCYGEATSLEDYCRRSQALDYHATRAIWEVWNRVRNEKGTGVLYWYNNVPLPKVVAYGWDYSLEPTPALFATQNALEPLHAQYDYLDDMVCLANDLTEAHSVDVSAAVYDFDSRKVWEKSASVTVPAERCVEAFKVEFPPLDKPHFIRLSVREAGRETASTFYWRSPEKYAPKTPDALTGPCTAGFASLSELPKTTLSVTTAEEGDTLRVTVTNTGDKIAFLTRLALTGEDGKPLRPSFYSDNWFSLLPGESKTVTVRHPARPFKLSVSAWNATCPK
;
A
#
# COMPACT_ATOMS: atom_id res chain seq x y z
N MET A 1 -3.42 28.90 -12.66
CA MET A 1 -2.89 27.56 -12.42
C MET A 1 -1.67 27.50 -11.47
N LYS A 2 -0.92 28.59 -11.19
CA LYS A 2 0.03 28.61 -10.06
C LYS A 2 -0.63 28.41 -8.67
N ALA A 3 -1.93 28.62 -8.55
CA ALA A 3 -2.67 28.47 -7.29
C ALA A 3 -3.04 27.04 -6.91
N LEU A 4 -3.02 26.06 -7.84
CA LEU A 4 -3.36 24.68 -7.53
C LEU A 4 -2.14 23.80 -7.18
N LEU A 5 -0.94 24.17 -7.63
CA LEU A 5 0.30 23.48 -7.29
C LEU A 5 0.99 24.04 -6.03
N CYS A 6 0.69 25.30 -5.65
CA CYS A 6 1.19 25.89 -4.40
C CYS A 6 0.31 25.61 -3.17
N GLY A 7 -0.84 24.97 -3.34
CA GLY A 7 -1.78 24.66 -2.25
C GLY A 7 -1.40 23.45 -1.38
N VAL A 8 -0.38 22.68 -1.73
CA VAL A 8 0.08 21.52 -0.94
C VAL A 8 1.20 21.90 0.04
N GLY A 9 1.73 23.13 -0.07
CA GLY A 9 2.91 23.58 0.67
C GLY A 9 2.65 24.23 2.04
N ALA A 10 1.44 24.42 2.49
CA ALA A 10 1.18 25.15 3.73
C ALA A 10 -0.06 24.65 4.49
N MET A 11 -0.18 23.34 4.70
CA MET A 11 -0.91 22.82 5.84
C MET A 11 0.07 22.04 6.72
N LEU A 12 0.94 22.75 7.37
CA LEU A 12 1.28 22.44 8.76
C LEU A 12 -0.05 22.56 9.52
N LEU A 13 -0.83 21.48 9.51
CA LEU A 13 -1.77 21.25 10.58
C LEU A 13 -0.90 21.22 11.83
N SER A 14 -0.88 22.34 12.58
CA SER A 14 -0.70 22.25 14.00
C SER A 14 -1.59 21.07 14.41
N ALA A 15 -0.97 20.00 14.87
CA ALA A 15 -1.64 18.97 15.63
C ALA A 15 -2.22 19.70 16.86
N GLY A 16 -3.37 20.35 16.67
CA GLY A 16 -4.23 20.73 17.75
C GLY A 16 -4.55 19.42 18.41
N ALA A 17 -3.92 19.17 19.54
CA ALA A 17 -4.19 18.03 20.38
C ALA A 17 -5.71 18.00 20.57
N VAL A 18 -6.38 17.15 19.81
CA VAL A 18 -7.77 16.79 20.08
C VAL A 18 -7.71 16.27 21.49
N LYS A 19 -8.27 17.00 22.45
CA LYS A 19 -8.46 16.50 23.82
C LYS A 19 -9.26 15.23 23.69
N VAL A 20 -8.57 14.10 23.69
CA VAL A 20 -9.13 12.76 23.72
C VAL A 20 -9.92 12.68 25.04
N ALA A 21 -11.20 12.35 24.96
CA ALA A 21 -11.95 11.89 26.12
C ALA A 21 -11.17 10.74 26.76
N ALA A 22 -11.04 10.71 28.08
CA ALA A 22 -10.21 9.83 28.91
C ALA A 22 -9.40 8.83 28.08
N ALA A 23 -8.15 9.16 27.85
CA ALA A 23 -7.32 8.47 26.86
C ALA A 23 -7.32 6.96 27.07
N ASP A 24 -7.52 6.19 25.99
CA ASP A 24 -7.34 4.75 26.00
C ASP A 24 -5.93 4.42 26.54
N VAL A 25 -5.81 3.35 27.32
CA VAL A 25 -4.52 2.88 27.84
C VAL A 25 -4.04 1.72 26.98
N VAL A 26 -2.88 1.89 26.39
CA VAL A 26 -2.22 0.88 25.56
C VAL A 26 -0.87 0.49 26.20
N PRO A 27 -0.76 -0.67 26.82
CA PRO A 27 0.50 -1.14 27.40
C PRO A 27 1.51 -1.46 26.29
N ARG A 28 2.41 -0.55 25.96
CA ARG A 28 3.47 -0.76 24.93
C ARG A 28 4.85 -1.01 25.52
N GLU A 29 5.03 -0.68 26.79
CA GLU A 29 6.33 -0.74 27.46
C GLU A 29 6.42 -1.90 28.45
N GLY A 30 7.63 -2.28 28.82
CA GLY A 30 7.89 -3.28 29.89
C GLY A 30 7.55 -4.73 29.55
N TRP A 31 7.25 -5.01 28.29
CA TRP A 31 6.96 -6.38 27.89
C TRP A 31 8.16 -7.32 28.00
N ARG A 32 7.88 -8.53 28.45
CA ARG A 32 8.81 -9.65 28.52
C ARG A 32 8.21 -10.88 27.84
N MET A 33 9.04 -11.71 27.21
CA MET A 33 8.63 -12.93 26.52
C MET A 33 9.42 -14.15 27.00
N LEU A 34 8.71 -15.26 27.15
CA LEU A 34 9.29 -16.60 27.34
C LEU A 34 8.62 -17.56 26.37
N ASN A 35 9.40 -18.26 25.54
CA ASN A 35 8.90 -19.21 24.56
C ASN A 35 9.42 -20.63 24.78
N GLY A 36 8.87 -21.58 24.03
CA GLY A 36 9.31 -22.97 24.03
C GLY A 36 8.92 -23.75 25.27
N ASP A 37 9.70 -24.77 25.62
CA ASP A 37 9.40 -25.69 26.70
C ASP A 37 9.27 -25.01 28.08
N GLY A 38 10.00 -23.91 28.30
CA GLY A 38 9.89 -23.11 29.49
C GLY A 38 8.54 -22.40 29.67
N ALA A 39 7.82 -22.15 28.59
CA ALA A 39 6.51 -21.51 28.62
C ALA A 39 5.36 -22.47 28.96
N LEU A 40 5.52 -23.76 28.65
CA LEU A 40 4.43 -24.74 28.73
C LEU A 40 3.92 -25.00 30.17
N PRO A 41 4.77 -25.19 31.19
CA PRO A 41 4.31 -25.55 32.51
C PRO A 41 3.77 -24.37 33.33
N LEU A 42 3.92 -23.15 32.85
CA LEU A 42 3.53 -21.95 33.60
C LEU A 42 2.03 -21.77 33.61
N ALA A 43 1.45 -21.63 34.81
CA ALA A 43 0.03 -21.32 34.98
C ALA A 43 -0.23 -19.83 34.83
N GLY A 44 -1.22 -19.47 34.01
CA GLY A 44 -1.57 -18.07 33.71
C GLY A 44 -1.96 -17.25 34.94
N GLU A 45 -2.59 -17.91 35.94
CA GLU A 45 -2.92 -17.28 37.21
C GLU A 45 -1.67 -16.73 37.93
N LYS A 46 -0.57 -17.49 37.89
CA LYS A 46 0.70 -17.07 38.51
C LYS A 46 1.42 -16.03 37.67
N VAL A 47 1.51 -16.26 36.35
CA VAL A 47 2.22 -15.38 35.41
C VAL A 47 1.60 -13.99 35.38
N SER A 48 0.28 -13.88 35.47
CA SER A 48 -0.46 -12.61 35.48
C SER A 48 -0.67 -12.00 36.86
N ALA A 49 -0.07 -12.55 37.91
CA ALA A 49 -0.12 -11.93 39.24
C ALA A 49 0.78 -10.68 39.27
N PRO A 50 0.31 -9.53 39.82
CA PRO A 50 1.20 -8.40 40.07
C PRO A 50 2.43 -8.80 40.90
N GLY A 51 3.60 -8.32 40.48
CA GLY A 51 4.87 -8.65 41.13
C GLY A 51 5.47 -10.03 40.80
N PHE A 52 4.90 -10.77 39.83
CA PHE A 52 5.54 -11.99 39.31
C PHE A 52 6.92 -11.67 38.74
N ASP A 53 7.93 -12.40 39.14
CA ASP A 53 9.30 -12.22 38.65
C ASP A 53 9.46 -12.77 37.23
N ALA A 54 9.53 -11.89 36.27
CA ALA A 54 9.86 -12.18 34.87
C ALA A 54 11.24 -11.65 34.46
N ALA A 55 12.14 -11.34 35.41
CA ALA A 55 13.44 -10.72 35.09
C ALA A 55 14.30 -11.60 34.16
N ALA A 56 14.19 -12.93 34.29
CA ALA A 56 14.89 -13.88 33.43
C ALA A 56 14.31 -14.03 32.02
N TRP A 57 13.12 -13.47 31.75
CA TRP A 57 12.52 -13.50 30.43
C TRP A 57 13.16 -12.45 29.53
N MET A 58 13.21 -12.71 28.23
CA MET A 58 13.77 -11.75 27.28
C MET A 58 12.88 -10.51 27.14
N PRO A 59 13.46 -9.31 26.93
CA PRO A 59 12.69 -8.13 26.55
C PRO A 59 11.84 -8.41 25.30
N ALA A 60 10.63 -7.88 25.26
CA ALA A 60 9.76 -8.05 24.10
C ALA A 60 9.22 -6.72 23.58
N LYS A 61 9.01 -6.63 22.28
CA LYS A 61 8.23 -5.59 21.61
C LYS A 61 6.82 -6.13 21.35
N VAL A 62 5.81 -5.36 21.78
CA VAL A 62 4.41 -5.58 21.46
C VAL A 62 3.84 -4.25 20.93
N PRO A 63 3.22 -4.22 19.75
CA PRO A 63 2.99 -5.32 18.81
C PRO A 63 4.28 -5.97 18.28
N GLY A 64 4.22 -7.30 18.06
CA GLY A 64 5.33 -8.08 17.51
C GLY A 64 5.07 -9.59 17.54
N THR A 65 5.73 -10.33 16.64
CA THR A 65 5.65 -11.79 16.57
C THR A 65 6.68 -12.45 17.47
N VAL A 66 6.54 -13.75 17.70
CA VAL A 66 7.55 -14.54 18.45
C VAL A 66 8.87 -14.52 17.70
N LEU A 67 8.86 -14.74 16.38
CA LEU A 67 10.06 -14.71 15.55
C LEU A 67 10.75 -13.34 15.60
N ASP A 68 10.00 -12.25 15.46
CA ASP A 68 10.59 -10.89 15.51
C ASP A 68 11.28 -10.63 16.86
N ASN A 69 10.67 -11.06 17.96
CA ASN A 69 11.25 -10.92 19.30
C ASN A 69 12.49 -11.79 19.50
N LEU A 70 12.52 -13.01 18.96
CA LEU A 70 13.70 -13.87 18.99
C LEU A 70 14.87 -13.26 18.20
N VAL A 71 14.59 -12.69 17.03
CA VAL A 71 15.59 -11.98 16.21
C VAL A 71 16.14 -10.75 16.96
N ARG A 72 15.27 -9.92 17.53
CA ARG A 72 15.65 -8.72 18.29
C ARG A 72 16.54 -9.02 19.49
N ASN A 73 16.38 -10.20 20.08
CA ASN A 73 17.20 -10.65 21.21
C ASN A 73 18.43 -11.47 20.76
N GLY A 74 18.75 -11.53 19.47
CA GLY A 74 19.92 -12.24 18.94
C GLY A 74 19.85 -13.76 19.10
N LYS A 75 18.65 -14.33 19.31
CA LYS A 75 18.44 -15.77 19.42
C LYS A 75 18.34 -16.46 18.06
N LEU A 76 17.90 -15.72 17.04
CA LEU A 76 17.82 -16.16 15.66
C LEU A 76 18.44 -15.09 14.74
N PRO A 77 18.97 -15.47 13.58
CA PRO A 77 19.48 -14.51 12.61
C PRO A 77 18.34 -13.70 11.98
N GLU A 78 18.66 -12.51 11.44
CA GLU A 78 17.71 -11.67 10.73
C GLU A 78 17.24 -12.35 9.43
N PRO A 79 15.94 -12.71 9.29
CA PRO A 79 15.43 -13.39 8.10
C PRO A 79 15.58 -12.55 6.82
N TYR A 80 15.58 -11.23 6.96
CA TYR A 80 15.64 -10.28 5.86
C TYR A 80 17.05 -10.09 5.27
N TRP A 81 18.08 -10.68 5.88
CA TRP A 81 19.44 -10.60 5.39
C TRP A 81 19.88 -11.85 4.63
N GLY A 82 20.40 -11.66 3.41
CA GLY A 82 21.04 -12.73 2.64
C GLY A 82 20.10 -13.92 2.40
N LEU A 83 20.55 -15.08 2.76
CA LEU A 83 19.82 -16.36 2.67
C LEU A 83 19.39 -16.91 4.04
N ASN A 84 19.43 -16.10 5.10
CA ASN A 84 19.16 -16.57 6.47
C ASN A 84 17.79 -17.25 6.64
N ASN A 85 16.79 -16.86 5.82
CA ASN A 85 15.47 -17.48 5.86
C ASN A 85 15.38 -18.78 5.04
N ARG A 86 16.42 -19.22 4.36
CA ARG A 86 16.38 -20.43 3.53
C ARG A 86 16.17 -21.68 4.40
N LYS A 87 15.07 -22.41 4.14
CA LYS A 87 14.67 -23.59 4.94
C LYS A 87 15.75 -24.66 4.96
N ALA A 88 16.41 -24.91 3.85
CA ALA A 88 17.45 -25.90 3.71
C ALA A 88 18.69 -25.68 4.60
N ASP A 89 18.93 -24.44 5.03
CA ASP A 89 20.08 -24.11 5.90
C ASP A 89 19.81 -24.37 7.39
N GLY A 90 18.53 -24.57 7.78
CA GLY A 90 18.15 -24.93 9.15
C GLY A 90 18.42 -23.85 10.21
N LEU A 91 18.70 -22.60 9.81
CA LEU A 91 19.06 -21.51 10.74
C LEU A 91 17.89 -21.04 11.60
N ILE A 92 16.66 -21.15 11.09
CA ILE A 92 15.44 -20.71 11.76
C ILE A 92 14.44 -21.87 11.73
N PRO A 93 13.98 -22.39 12.89
CA PRO A 93 13.00 -23.46 12.96
C PRO A 93 11.72 -23.10 12.19
N ASP A 94 11.17 -24.02 11.41
CA ASP A 94 9.91 -23.81 10.68
C ASP A 94 8.73 -24.39 11.47
N LEU A 95 7.65 -23.66 11.59
CA LEU A 95 6.44 -24.10 12.27
C LEU A 95 5.83 -25.36 11.62
N GLY A 96 5.92 -25.47 10.29
CA GLY A 96 5.47 -26.65 9.54
C GLY A 96 6.22 -27.93 9.85
N ASP A 97 7.45 -27.84 10.38
CA ASP A 97 8.30 -28.98 10.76
C ASP A 97 8.06 -29.46 12.22
N GLY A 98 6.89 -29.15 12.79
CA GLY A 98 6.53 -29.60 14.15
C GLY A 98 7.02 -28.71 15.28
N ASN A 99 7.54 -27.51 14.99
CA ASN A 99 8.07 -26.58 15.99
C ASN A 99 6.98 -25.75 16.71
N ARG A 100 5.79 -26.32 16.91
CA ARG A 100 4.67 -25.64 17.58
C ARG A 100 5.03 -25.22 19.02
N THR A 101 5.64 -26.08 19.78
CA THR A 101 6.10 -25.78 21.15
C THR A 101 7.09 -24.62 21.15
N TYR A 102 8.05 -24.61 20.24
CA TYR A 102 9.07 -23.57 20.13
C TYR A 102 8.47 -22.17 19.94
N TYR A 103 7.39 -22.05 19.16
CA TYR A 103 6.69 -20.79 18.91
C TYR A 103 5.51 -20.52 19.85
N THR A 104 5.20 -21.41 20.78
CA THR A 104 4.28 -21.11 21.89
C THR A 104 4.98 -20.21 22.91
N ALA A 105 4.37 -19.07 23.25
CA ALA A 105 5.05 -18.07 24.08
C ALA A 105 4.10 -17.36 25.06
N TRP A 106 4.63 -17.04 26.24
CA TRP A 106 4.08 -16.06 27.14
C TRP A 106 4.65 -14.68 26.84
N PHE A 107 3.77 -13.69 26.73
CA PHE A 107 4.08 -12.27 26.79
C PHE A 107 3.51 -11.70 28.08
N ARG A 108 4.27 -10.88 28.79
CA ARG A 108 3.85 -10.29 30.06
C ARG A 108 4.30 -8.85 30.20
N THR A 109 3.42 -8.00 30.76
CA THR A 109 3.77 -6.64 31.17
C THR A 109 2.99 -6.23 32.41
N GLU A 110 3.45 -5.17 33.07
CA GLU A 110 2.71 -4.47 34.12
C GLU A 110 2.48 -3.02 33.72
N PHE A 111 1.30 -2.51 34.00
CA PHE A 111 0.87 -1.17 33.59
C PHE A 111 -0.13 -0.58 34.57
N ASP A 112 -0.34 0.72 34.50
CA ASP A 112 -1.25 1.45 35.38
C ASP A 112 -2.53 1.83 34.63
N LEU A 113 -3.67 1.71 35.30
CA LEU A 113 -4.96 2.23 34.85
C LEU A 113 -5.28 3.53 35.58
N PRO A 114 -5.90 4.53 34.89
CA PRO A 114 -6.28 5.79 35.52
C PRO A 114 -7.17 5.63 36.75
N ALA A 115 -6.90 6.38 37.80
CA ALA A 115 -7.65 6.30 39.07
C ALA A 115 -9.10 6.78 38.91
N ASP A 116 -9.39 7.69 37.99
CA ASP A 116 -10.72 8.18 37.65
C ASP A 116 -11.63 7.17 36.94
N TRP A 117 -11.06 5.98 36.56
CA TRP A 117 -11.86 4.86 36.08
C TRP A 117 -12.54 4.05 37.19
N LYS A 118 -12.28 4.35 38.48
CA LYS A 118 -12.98 3.70 39.59
C LYS A 118 -14.50 3.90 39.48
N GLY A 119 -15.25 2.81 39.59
CA GLY A 119 -16.71 2.81 39.47
C GLY A 119 -17.27 2.85 38.05
N ARG A 120 -16.42 3.00 37.03
CA ARG A 120 -16.78 2.89 35.62
C ARG A 120 -16.70 1.43 35.12
N SER A 121 -17.25 1.18 33.95
CA SER A 121 -17.03 -0.09 33.22
C SER A 121 -15.68 -0.04 32.49
N VAL A 122 -14.80 -0.99 32.80
CA VAL A 122 -13.47 -1.09 32.20
C VAL A 122 -13.46 -2.22 31.18
N TRP A 123 -13.03 -1.90 29.98
CA TRP A 123 -12.98 -2.81 28.83
C TRP A 123 -11.55 -3.07 28.41
N MET A 124 -11.31 -4.30 27.97
CA MET A 124 -10.08 -4.70 27.26
C MET A 124 -10.45 -5.12 25.85
N ARG A 125 -9.66 -4.71 24.86
CA ARG A 125 -9.81 -5.14 23.48
C ARG A 125 -8.45 -5.44 22.88
N PRO A 126 -8.09 -6.73 22.69
CA PRO A 126 -6.99 -7.11 21.82
C PRO A 126 -7.37 -6.78 20.36
N GLU A 127 -6.56 -5.97 19.70
CA GLU A 127 -6.82 -5.58 18.31
C GLU A 127 -6.37 -6.64 17.29
N GLY A 128 -5.48 -7.57 17.71
CA GLY A 128 -5.05 -8.68 16.88
C GLY A 128 -4.03 -9.58 17.58
N VAL A 129 -4.34 -10.88 17.65
CA VAL A 129 -3.43 -11.92 18.11
C VAL A 129 -3.46 -13.06 17.10
N ASN A 130 -2.32 -13.58 16.68
CA ASN A 130 -2.21 -14.69 15.74
C ASN A 130 -1.51 -15.88 16.43
N TYR A 131 -2.15 -17.04 16.69
CA TYR A 131 -3.47 -17.43 16.16
C TYR A 131 -4.51 -17.57 17.27
N ARG A 132 -4.21 -18.26 18.39
CA ARG A 132 -5.02 -18.39 19.60
C ARG A 132 -4.27 -17.81 20.78
N ALA A 133 -4.99 -17.32 21.77
CA ALA A 133 -4.37 -16.85 22.99
C ALA A 133 -5.21 -17.07 24.23
N GLU A 134 -4.54 -17.32 25.35
CA GLU A 134 -5.10 -17.10 26.68
C GLU A 134 -4.69 -15.72 27.15
N ILE A 135 -5.65 -14.85 27.47
CA ILE A 135 -5.38 -13.52 28.00
C ILE A 135 -5.77 -13.48 29.48
N TRP A 136 -4.81 -13.14 30.32
CA TRP A 136 -4.92 -13.13 31.77
C TRP A 136 -4.64 -11.75 32.32
N LEU A 137 -5.52 -11.28 33.22
CA LEU A 137 -5.40 -10.00 33.92
C LEU A 137 -5.47 -10.22 35.42
N ASN A 138 -4.42 -9.83 36.17
CA ASN A 138 -4.40 -9.88 37.64
C ASN A 138 -4.79 -11.27 38.22
N GLY A 139 -4.25 -12.36 37.65
CA GLY A 139 -4.49 -13.73 38.08
C GLY A 139 -5.79 -14.35 37.54
N LYS A 140 -6.50 -13.71 36.64
CA LYS A 140 -7.75 -14.23 36.07
C LYS A 140 -7.69 -14.28 34.55
N MET A 141 -8.13 -15.39 33.96
CA MET A 141 -8.31 -15.51 32.51
C MET A 141 -9.54 -14.67 32.11
N VAL A 142 -9.35 -13.73 31.21
CA VAL A 142 -10.38 -12.77 30.80
C VAL A 142 -10.82 -12.96 29.36
N ALA A 143 -10.01 -13.57 28.49
CA ALA A 143 -10.33 -13.84 27.09
C ALA A 143 -9.58 -15.04 26.53
N PHE A 144 -10.17 -15.64 25.50
CA PHE A 144 -9.55 -16.73 24.71
C PHE A 144 -9.85 -16.52 23.20
N PRO A 145 -9.27 -15.48 22.58
CA PRO A 145 -9.47 -15.21 21.17
C PRO A 145 -8.90 -16.30 20.27
N SER A 146 -9.54 -16.50 19.12
CA SER A 146 -9.08 -17.36 18.03
C SER A 146 -9.29 -16.65 16.70
N GLY A 147 -8.37 -16.86 15.76
CA GLY A 147 -8.35 -16.17 14.48
C GLY A 147 -7.61 -14.84 14.53
N MET A 148 -6.77 -14.59 13.51
CA MET A 148 -5.86 -13.43 13.48
C MET A 148 -6.59 -12.08 13.51
N PHE A 149 -7.82 -12.01 12.99
CA PHE A 149 -8.54 -10.76 12.73
C PHE A 149 -9.68 -10.48 13.71
N ALA A 150 -9.88 -11.33 14.72
CA ALA A 150 -10.89 -11.13 15.74
C ALA A 150 -10.45 -10.09 16.78
N ARG A 151 -11.30 -9.06 17.02
CA ARG A 151 -11.14 -8.08 18.08
C ARG A 151 -12.22 -8.33 19.15
N GLN A 152 -11.90 -9.08 20.15
CA GLN A 152 -12.84 -9.42 21.22
C GLN A 152 -12.86 -8.35 22.31
N THR A 153 -13.88 -7.48 22.32
CA THR A 153 -14.06 -6.52 23.43
C THR A 153 -14.66 -7.21 24.66
N VAL A 154 -13.93 -7.22 25.76
CA VAL A 154 -14.27 -7.93 26.99
C VAL A 154 -14.43 -6.96 28.16
N ASP A 155 -15.50 -7.12 28.98
CA ASP A 155 -15.65 -6.41 30.26
C ASP A 155 -14.68 -7.00 31.27
N VAL A 156 -13.71 -6.21 31.69
CA VAL A 156 -12.70 -6.60 32.70
C VAL A 156 -12.88 -5.82 34.01
N SER A 157 -14.00 -5.17 34.19
CA SER A 157 -14.27 -4.31 35.36
C SER A 157 -14.09 -5.00 36.72
N LEU A 158 -14.33 -6.31 36.80
CA LEU A 158 -14.14 -7.10 38.04
C LEU A 158 -12.68 -7.45 38.32
N PHE A 159 -11.82 -7.38 37.33
CA PHE A 159 -10.44 -7.84 37.40
C PHE A 159 -9.43 -6.71 37.25
N ALA A 160 -9.83 -5.63 36.61
CA ALA A 160 -9.03 -4.42 36.45
C ALA A 160 -9.01 -3.62 37.75
N ASN A 161 -7.84 -3.08 38.10
CA ASN A 161 -7.64 -2.29 39.33
C ASN A 161 -7.27 -0.84 38.97
N PRO A 162 -8.22 0.06 38.70
CA PRO A 162 -7.94 1.46 38.43
C PRO A 162 -7.21 2.16 39.59
N GLY A 163 -6.16 2.92 39.27
CA GLY A 163 -5.35 3.69 40.20
C GLY A 163 -4.25 2.88 40.89
N VAL A 164 -4.03 1.62 40.48
CA VAL A 164 -2.92 0.79 40.94
C VAL A 164 -2.34 -0.04 39.79
N ARG A 165 -1.18 -0.66 40.05
CA ARG A 165 -0.49 -1.51 39.09
C ARG A 165 -1.33 -2.73 38.74
N ASN A 166 -1.45 -3.03 37.45
CA ASN A 166 -2.08 -4.22 36.89
C ASN A 166 -1.04 -5.06 36.18
N ALA A 167 -1.25 -6.38 36.12
CA ALA A 167 -0.41 -7.31 35.37
C ALA A 167 -1.22 -8.00 34.28
N LEU A 168 -0.75 -7.88 33.03
CA LEU A 168 -1.31 -8.52 31.86
C LEU A 168 -0.36 -9.61 31.35
N ALA A 169 -0.88 -10.82 31.15
CA ALA A 169 -0.15 -11.91 30.55
C ALA A 169 -0.95 -12.54 29.42
N VAL A 170 -0.28 -12.84 28.31
CA VAL A 170 -0.88 -13.43 27.11
C VAL A 170 -0.05 -14.65 26.70
N LYS A 171 -0.66 -15.83 26.72
CA LYS A 171 -0.07 -17.04 26.15
C LYS A 171 -0.55 -17.18 24.74
N VAL A 172 0.37 -17.10 23.79
CA VAL A 172 0.07 -17.19 22.36
C VAL A 172 0.39 -18.59 21.87
N TYR A 173 -0.52 -19.17 21.10
CA TYR A 173 -0.38 -20.45 20.43
C TYR A 173 -0.34 -20.24 18.92
N PRO A 174 0.61 -20.89 18.21
CA PRO A 174 0.68 -20.84 16.74
C PRO A 174 -0.54 -21.44 16.07
N LEU A 175 -0.60 -21.30 14.74
CA LEU A 175 -1.61 -21.92 13.87
C LEU A 175 -1.75 -23.41 14.16
N ASP A 176 -2.99 -23.91 14.17
CA ASP A 176 -3.25 -25.35 14.28
C ASP A 176 -2.80 -26.11 13.03
N ILE A 177 -2.96 -25.47 11.86
CA ILE A 177 -2.63 -26.01 10.54
C ILE A 177 -1.67 -25.02 9.87
N PRO A 178 -0.36 -25.09 10.15
CA PRO A 178 0.61 -24.11 9.64
C PRO A 178 0.86 -24.21 8.13
N GLY A 179 0.45 -25.32 7.50
CA GLY A 179 0.80 -25.64 6.13
C GLY A 179 2.30 -25.89 5.94
N ASP A 180 2.67 -26.36 4.76
CA ASP A 180 4.04 -26.54 4.34
C ASP A 180 4.33 -25.88 3.01
N THR A 181 5.57 -25.41 2.83
CA THR A 181 6.03 -24.84 1.56
C THR A 181 6.16 -25.94 0.52
N ARG A 182 5.66 -25.71 -0.71
CA ARG A 182 5.80 -26.65 -1.82
C ARG A 182 6.64 -26.07 -2.93
N GLN A 183 7.45 -26.94 -3.51
CA GLN A 183 8.27 -26.62 -4.66
C GLN A 183 7.70 -27.29 -5.92
N TRP A 184 7.44 -26.50 -6.96
CA TRP A 184 7.14 -27.00 -8.28
C TRP A 184 8.41 -27.08 -9.10
N LYS A 185 8.53 -28.08 -9.95
CA LYS A 185 9.61 -28.18 -10.93
C LYS A 185 9.05 -27.91 -12.33
N THR A 186 9.25 -26.72 -12.83
CA THR A 186 8.93 -26.39 -14.21
C THR A 186 10.19 -26.09 -15.01
N LYS A 187 10.42 -26.81 -16.11
CA LYS A 187 11.46 -26.53 -17.12
C LYS A 187 12.87 -26.22 -16.57
N GLY A 188 13.30 -26.94 -15.52
CA GLY A 188 14.69 -26.86 -15.03
C GLY A 188 15.00 -25.84 -13.94
N MET A 189 14.02 -25.04 -13.54
CA MET A 189 14.12 -24.19 -12.34
C MET A 189 13.07 -24.62 -11.31
N ALA A 190 13.45 -24.56 -10.02
CA ALA A 190 12.52 -24.85 -8.94
C ALA A 190 11.68 -23.61 -8.66
N GLU A 191 10.40 -23.69 -8.95
CA GLU A 191 9.41 -22.68 -8.58
C GLU A 191 8.61 -23.17 -7.36
N TYR A 192 8.32 -22.27 -6.44
CA TYR A 192 7.47 -22.58 -5.29
C TYR A 192 6.02 -22.27 -5.63
N ALA A 193 5.11 -23.10 -5.12
CA ALA A 193 3.69 -22.80 -5.21
C ALA A 193 3.35 -21.62 -4.30
N ASN A 194 2.61 -20.65 -4.83
CA ASN A 194 1.92 -19.68 -4.01
C ASN A 194 1.02 -20.41 -3.01
N GLY A 195 0.97 -19.96 -1.76
CA GLY A 195 0.20 -20.63 -0.72
C GLY A 195 0.76 -21.99 -0.24
N GLY A 196 1.93 -22.40 -0.68
CA GLY A 196 2.55 -23.68 -0.32
C GLY A 196 1.67 -24.88 -0.66
N ASP A 197 1.32 -25.70 0.33
CA ASP A 197 0.38 -26.83 0.18
C ASP A 197 -1.11 -26.42 0.24
N GLY A 198 -1.38 -25.13 0.38
CA GLY A 198 -2.71 -24.55 0.49
C GLY A 198 -3.37 -24.72 1.86
N LEU A 199 -2.82 -25.54 2.77
CA LEU A 199 -3.49 -25.90 4.02
C LEU A 199 -3.58 -24.73 5.02
N ILE A 200 -2.71 -23.73 4.91
CA ILE A 200 -2.79 -22.52 5.76
C ILE A 200 -4.15 -21.84 5.67
N GLY A 201 -4.82 -21.88 4.50
CA GLY A 201 -6.15 -21.30 4.28
C GLY A 201 -7.28 -21.91 5.10
N ARG A 202 -7.07 -23.10 5.68
CA ARG A 202 -8.02 -23.68 6.62
C ARG A 202 -8.13 -22.90 7.94
N ASN A 203 -7.15 -22.00 8.22
CA ASN A 203 -7.22 -21.04 9.31
C ASN A 203 -7.70 -19.68 8.82
N VAL A 204 -8.13 -18.82 9.75
CA VAL A 204 -8.42 -17.41 9.49
C VAL A 204 -7.18 -16.58 9.88
N THR A 205 -6.24 -16.44 8.95
CA THR A 205 -4.91 -15.83 9.18
C THR A 205 -4.39 -15.12 7.93
N MET A 206 -3.24 -14.44 8.01
CA MET A 206 -2.54 -13.86 6.87
C MET A 206 -1.91 -14.97 6.02
N LEU A 207 -2.45 -15.21 4.83
CA LEU A 207 -2.10 -16.36 4.01
C LEU A 207 -0.71 -16.26 3.38
N MET A 208 -0.24 -15.03 3.04
CA MET A 208 1.09 -14.83 2.47
C MET A 208 2.24 -15.28 3.38
N SER A 209 2.00 -15.55 4.65
CA SER A 209 3.04 -16.00 5.58
C SER A 209 3.59 -17.39 5.27
N ILE A 210 2.92 -18.20 4.47
CA ILE A 210 3.43 -19.51 4.00
C ILE A 210 4.42 -19.40 2.83
N GLY A 211 4.43 -18.27 2.12
CA GLY A 211 5.24 -18.02 0.93
C GLY A 211 4.38 -17.65 -0.29
N TRP A 212 4.83 -16.65 -1.03
CA TRP A 212 4.19 -16.09 -2.21
C TRP A 212 5.24 -15.54 -3.18
N ASP A 213 4.83 -15.21 -4.40
CA ASP A 213 5.69 -14.61 -5.43
C ASP A 213 6.35 -13.29 -5.00
N PHE A 214 5.79 -12.60 -4.01
CA PHE A 214 6.33 -11.36 -3.45
C PHE A 214 6.97 -11.53 -2.06
N THR A 215 6.97 -12.72 -1.47
CA THR A 215 7.56 -13.00 -0.15
C THR A 215 8.74 -13.97 -0.24
N PHE A 216 9.18 -14.49 0.91
CA PHE A 216 10.14 -15.57 0.92
C PHE A 216 9.51 -16.84 0.33
N ARG A 217 10.29 -17.47 -0.54
CA ARG A 217 10.00 -18.80 -1.09
C ARG A 217 9.64 -19.83 -0.01
N ASP A 218 10.28 -19.74 1.13
CA ASP A 218 10.12 -20.67 2.25
C ASP A 218 9.16 -20.17 3.35
N GLY A 219 8.46 -19.06 3.10
CA GLY A 219 7.51 -18.45 4.03
C GLY A 219 8.15 -17.79 5.27
N ILE A 220 7.29 -17.25 6.13
CA ILE A 220 7.65 -16.72 7.44
C ILE A 220 7.60 -17.87 8.45
N ARG A 221 8.69 -18.15 9.13
CA ARG A 221 8.92 -19.39 9.89
C ARG A 221 7.91 -19.66 11.00
N ASP A 222 7.47 -18.64 11.71
CA ASP A 222 6.45 -18.73 12.76
C ASP A 222 5.03 -18.48 12.28
N ARG A 223 4.82 -18.28 10.95
CA ARG A 223 3.54 -17.86 10.36
C ARG A 223 2.96 -16.63 11.06
N ASN A 224 3.83 -15.69 11.45
CA ASN A 224 3.48 -14.48 12.18
C ASN A 224 2.74 -14.73 13.51
N THR A 225 3.10 -15.78 14.23
CA THR A 225 2.59 -16.08 15.57
C THR A 225 2.97 -14.97 16.55
N GLY A 226 1.98 -14.35 17.22
CA GLY A 226 2.27 -13.29 18.20
C GLY A 226 1.12 -12.34 18.47
N ILE A 227 1.39 -11.28 19.22
CA ILE A 227 0.50 -10.16 19.47
C ILE A 227 0.83 -9.11 18.42
N TRP A 228 0.17 -9.16 17.26
CA TRP A 228 0.55 -8.36 16.09
C TRP A 228 -0.11 -6.98 16.02
N LYS A 229 -1.10 -6.72 16.88
CA LYS A 229 -1.71 -5.40 17.12
C LYS A 229 -1.80 -5.12 18.61
N ASP A 230 -2.10 -3.89 18.97
CA ASP A 230 -2.20 -3.43 20.36
C ASP A 230 -3.28 -4.17 21.17
N ILE A 231 -3.12 -4.19 22.49
CA ILE A 231 -4.18 -4.51 23.44
C ILE A 231 -4.59 -3.20 24.11
N VAL A 232 -5.84 -2.81 23.91
CA VAL A 232 -6.37 -1.50 24.32
C VAL A 232 -7.28 -1.65 25.52
N PHE A 233 -7.10 -0.80 26.54
CA PHE A 233 -8.01 -0.65 27.65
C PHE A 233 -8.73 0.70 27.57
N PHE A 234 -10.02 0.73 27.85
CA PHE A 234 -10.81 1.95 27.88
C PHE A 234 -11.94 1.84 28.90
N ALA A 235 -12.48 3.00 29.33
CA ALA A 235 -13.56 3.03 30.31
C ALA A 235 -14.79 3.74 29.75
N THR A 236 -15.97 3.21 30.12
CA THR A 236 -17.28 3.78 29.77
C THR A 236 -18.14 3.98 31.02
N GLY A 237 -19.28 4.68 30.85
CA GLY A 237 -20.36 4.62 31.82
C GLY A 237 -21.20 3.34 31.66
N ASP A 238 -22.46 3.39 32.06
CA ASP A 238 -23.40 2.26 32.04
C ASP A 238 -23.84 1.90 30.60
N VAL A 239 -23.71 2.82 29.66
CA VAL A 239 -23.98 2.64 28.24
C VAL A 239 -22.67 2.78 27.48
N ARG A 240 -22.29 1.74 26.73
CA ARG A 240 -21.18 1.74 25.80
C ARG A 240 -21.70 1.99 24.39
N LEU A 241 -21.08 2.91 23.68
CA LEU A 241 -21.29 3.10 22.25
C LEU A 241 -20.28 2.29 21.44
N ASP A 242 -20.71 1.80 20.28
CA ASP A 242 -19.85 1.08 19.36
C ASP A 242 -20.23 1.35 17.90
N ALA A 243 -19.28 1.10 16.98
CA ALA A 243 -19.46 1.04 15.54
C ALA A 243 -20.30 2.18 14.92
N PRO A 244 -20.06 3.48 15.24
CA PRO A 244 -20.78 4.57 14.60
C PRO A 244 -20.54 4.59 13.10
N PHE A 245 -21.60 4.82 12.31
CA PHE A 245 -21.56 4.80 10.87
C PHE A 245 -22.49 5.85 10.28
N VAL A 246 -22.08 6.46 9.16
CA VAL A 246 -22.88 7.44 8.41
C VAL A 246 -23.08 6.91 6.99
N ARG A 247 -24.32 6.61 6.64
CA ARG A 247 -24.72 6.36 5.26
C ARG A 247 -25.11 7.67 4.61
N THR A 248 -24.65 7.91 3.40
CA THR A 248 -24.92 9.16 2.66
C THR A 248 -25.64 8.86 1.35
N LYS A 249 -26.65 9.67 1.04
CA LYS A 249 -27.36 9.66 -0.25
C LYS A 249 -27.42 11.05 -0.82
N LEU A 250 -26.89 11.24 -2.02
CA LEU A 250 -26.80 12.54 -2.70
C LEU A 250 -28.02 12.81 -3.56
N SER A 251 -28.45 14.07 -3.61
CA SER A 251 -29.37 14.53 -4.66
C SER A 251 -28.73 14.46 -6.05
N ASP A 252 -29.53 14.48 -7.11
CA ASP A 252 -29.01 14.37 -8.48
C ASP A 252 -28.13 15.55 -8.89
N ASP A 253 -28.41 16.72 -8.37
CA ASP A 253 -27.63 17.95 -8.59
C ASP A 253 -26.46 18.12 -7.61
N LEU A 254 -26.22 17.13 -6.71
CA LEU A 254 -25.17 17.11 -5.67
C LEU A 254 -25.26 18.25 -4.65
N LYS A 255 -26.38 18.99 -4.59
CA LYS A 255 -26.57 20.13 -3.69
C LYS A 255 -27.14 19.77 -2.31
N SER A 256 -27.54 18.53 -2.13
CA SER A 256 -27.96 18.03 -0.81
C SER A 256 -27.52 16.60 -0.59
N ALA A 257 -27.37 16.25 0.69
CA ALA A 257 -27.07 14.88 1.13
C ALA A 257 -27.99 14.48 2.28
N GLU A 258 -28.72 13.39 2.12
CA GLU A 258 -29.38 12.72 3.23
C GLU A 258 -28.32 11.90 4.00
N LEU A 259 -28.34 12.00 5.33
CA LEU A 259 -27.50 11.23 6.23
C LEU A 259 -28.36 10.31 7.08
N ASP A 260 -28.05 9.01 7.11
CA ASP A 260 -28.54 8.04 8.10
C ASP A 260 -27.36 7.65 9.00
N ILE A 261 -27.35 8.18 10.22
CA ILE A 261 -26.31 7.98 11.22
C ILE A 261 -26.76 6.84 12.11
N SER A 262 -25.99 5.76 12.16
CA SER A 262 -26.25 4.66 13.09
C SER A 262 -25.14 4.53 14.13
N VAL A 263 -25.51 4.10 15.36
CA VAL A 263 -24.59 3.78 16.45
C VAL A 263 -25.17 2.66 17.29
N GLU A 264 -24.35 1.69 17.67
CA GLU A 264 -24.74 0.65 18.62
C GLU A 264 -24.63 1.18 20.05
N ALA A 265 -25.71 1.09 20.82
CA ALA A 265 -25.75 1.33 22.26
C ALA A 265 -25.86 0.00 22.99
N ILE A 266 -24.94 -0.27 23.91
CA ILE A 266 -24.79 -1.55 24.59
C ILE A 266 -24.87 -1.32 26.09
N ASN A 267 -25.71 -2.12 26.77
CA ASN A 267 -25.74 -2.10 28.25
C ASN A 267 -24.44 -2.71 28.77
N SER A 268 -23.55 -1.88 29.32
CA SER A 268 -22.27 -2.31 29.88
C SER A 268 -22.38 -2.99 31.25
N ASN A 269 -23.57 -3.05 31.81
CA ASN A 269 -23.83 -3.76 33.05
C ASN A 269 -24.21 -5.24 32.83
N CYS A 270 -24.20 -5.73 31.60
CA CYS A 270 -24.67 -7.07 31.27
C CYS A 270 -23.85 -8.18 31.97
N ASP A 271 -22.57 -7.96 32.23
CA ASP A 271 -21.65 -8.94 32.83
C ASP A 271 -21.39 -8.66 34.31
N ARG A 272 -21.88 -7.52 34.85
CA ARG A 272 -21.77 -7.22 36.28
C ARG A 272 -22.84 -7.94 37.06
N TRP A 273 -22.42 -8.82 37.91
CA TRP A 273 -23.19 -9.64 38.82
C TRP A 273 -24.51 -9.00 39.37
N LEU A 274 -25.60 -9.71 39.11
CA LEU A 274 -26.89 -9.83 39.84
C LEU A 274 -27.75 -8.55 40.10
N PHE A 275 -27.23 -7.32 40.07
CA PHE A 275 -27.98 -6.21 40.66
C PHE A 275 -28.24 -4.97 39.80
N ARG A 276 -27.70 -4.87 38.58
CA ARG A 276 -28.00 -3.74 37.70
C ARG A 276 -28.74 -4.23 36.44
N GLY A 277 -30.09 -4.18 36.51
CA GLY A 277 -30.92 -4.68 35.41
C GLY A 277 -30.98 -3.78 34.20
N LYS A 278 -30.92 -2.47 34.39
CA LYS A 278 -31.10 -1.47 33.33
C LYS A 278 -29.94 -0.48 33.32
N ALA A 279 -29.55 -0.05 32.14
CA ALA A 279 -28.66 1.06 31.94
C ALA A 279 -29.43 2.24 31.37
N ASN A 280 -29.35 3.40 32.03
CA ASN A 280 -29.96 4.63 31.56
C ASN A 280 -28.86 5.60 31.12
N GLY A 281 -29.11 6.31 30.03
CA GLY A 281 -28.18 7.32 29.54
C GLY A 281 -28.80 8.28 28.54
N THR A 282 -28.13 9.41 28.35
CA THR A 282 -28.45 10.38 27.32
C THR A 282 -27.44 10.23 26.19
N LEU A 283 -27.93 10.01 24.97
CA LEU A 283 -27.12 10.04 23.78
C LEU A 283 -27.21 11.42 23.14
N GLU A 284 -26.02 11.94 22.78
CA GLU A 284 -25.89 13.17 21.99
C GLU A 284 -25.06 12.83 20.75
N ILE A 285 -25.63 13.11 19.57
CA ILE A 285 -25.00 12.86 18.28
C ILE A 285 -24.88 14.19 17.54
N GLU A 286 -23.70 14.54 17.07
CA GLU A 286 -23.51 15.77 16.31
C GLU A 286 -22.50 15.58 15.16
N VAL A 287 -22.67 16.32 14.07
CA VAL A 287 -21.65 16.53 13.05
C VAL A 287 -20.99 17.89 13.31
N GLU A 288 -19.70 17.87 13.64
CA GLU A 288 -18.97 19.08 14.04
C GLU A 288 -19.05 20.18 12.99
N GLY A 289 -19.37 21.40 13.45
CA GLY A 289 -19.49 22.59 12.57
C GLY A 289 -20.74 22.60 11.68
N MET A 290 -21.66 21.65 11.84
CA MET A 290 -22.89 21.56 11.06
C MET A 290 -24.13 21.65 11.98
N PRO A 291 -25.28 22.10 11.46
CA PRO A 291 -26.52 22.21 12.23
C PRO A 291 -27.23 20.86 12.44
N LEU A 292 -26.48 19.77 12.52
CA LEU A 292 -26.99 18.42 12.72
C LEU A 292 -26.62 17.94 14.13
N ARG A 293 -27.64 18.00 15.00
CA ARG A 293 -27.54 17.58 16.40
C ARG A 293 -28.78 16.82 16.80
N PHE A 294 -28.57 15.71 17.49
CA PHE A 294 -29.62 14.84 18.00
C PHE A 294 -29.37 14.57 19.49
N LYS A 295 -30.44 14.49 20.27
CA LYS A 295 -30.38 14.08 21.65
C LYS A 295 -31.50 13.09 21.93
N GLN A 296 -31.17 11.98 22.58
CA GLN A 296 -32.11 10.90 22.88
C GLN A 296 -31.79 10.27 24.22
N GLU A 297 -32.82 10.12 25.08
CA GLU A 297 -32.73 9.30 26.28
C GLU A 297 -32.87 7.82 25.91
N VAL A 298 -32.02 6.98 26.48
CA VAL A 298 -32.04 5.53 26.26
C VAL A 298 -32.12 4.79 27.59
N THR A 299 -32.92 3.74 27.59
CA THR A 299 -32.93 2.71 28.63
C THR A 299 -32.69 1.40 27.97
N LEU A 300 -31.62 0.70 28.37
CA LEU A 300 -31.25 -0.61 27.86
C LEU A 300 -31.45 -1.65 28.97
N HIS A 301 -32.07 -2.76 28.61
CA HIS A 301 -32.22 -3.91 29.49
C HIS A 301 -30.90 -4.71 29.61
N ARG A 302 -30.83 -5.61 30.56
CA ARG A 302 -29.67 -6.48 30.77
C ARG A 302 -29.30 -7.22 29.48
N GLY A 303 -28.02 -7.12 29.05
CA GLY A 303 -27.50 -7.77 27.85
C GLY A 303 -28.00 -7.16 26.53
N GLU A 304 -28.81 -6.09 26.59
CA GLU A 304 -29.34 -5.45 25.39
C GLU A 304 -28.25 -4.70 24.63
N ARG A 305 -28.24 -4.96 23.33
CA ARG A 305 -27.54 -4.18 22.29
C ARG A 305 -28.61 -3.66 21.35
N ARG A 306 -28.62 -2.36 21.12
CA ARG A 306 -29.58 -1.69 20.24
C ARG A 306 -28.87 -0.79 19.26
N GLU A 307 -29.11 -0.97 17.96
CA GLU A 307 -28.69 0.00 16.95
C GLU A 307 -29.72 1.14 16.92
N LEU A 308 -29.24 2.36 17.00
CA LEU A 308 -30.02 3.59 16.99
C LEU A 308 -29.70 4.36 15.71
N HIS A 309 -30.72 4.94 15.09
CA HIS A 309 -30.66 5.67 13.84
C HIS A 309 -31.09 7.13 14.01
N PHE A 310 -30.31 8.04 13.40
CA PHE A 310 -30.57 9.47 13.40
C PHE A 310 -30.47 9.98 11.96
N LYS A 311 -31.56 10.56 11.44
CA LYS A 311 -31.65 11.01 10.05
C LYS A 311 -31.61 12.52 9.95
N GLY A 312 -30.87 13.05 8.99
CA GLY A 312 -30.78 14.48 8.74
C GLY A 312 -30.34 14.76 7.31
N THR A 313 -30.42 16.04 6.93
CA THR A 313 -30.02 16.49 5.58
C THR A 313 -29.00 17.61 5.68
N LEU A 314 -27.95 17.53 4.86
CA LEU A 314 -26.98 18.60 4.65
C LEU A 314 -27.30 19.33 3.34
N ALA A 315 -27.46 20.64 3.39
CA ALA A 315 -27.53 21.48 2.21
C ALA A 315 -26.12 21.87 1.75
N ASN A 316 -25.86 21.84 0.46
CA ASN A 316 -24.56 22.16 -0.17
C ASN A 316 -23.37 21.49 0.55
N PRO A 317 -23.37 20.15 0.66
CA PRO A 317 -22.30 19.45 1.38
C PRO A 317 -20.95 19.60 0.66
N ARG A 318 -19.87 19.68 1.44
CA ARG A 318 -18.53 19.51 0.90
C ARG A 318 -18.35 18.02 0.64
N LEU A 319 -18.23 17.65 -0.64
CA LEU A 319 -18.14 16.26 -1.08
C LEU A 319 -16.71 15.75 -0.96
N TRP A 320 -16.57 14.49 -0.58
CA TRP A 320 -15.31 13.78 -0.68
C TRP A 320 -15.10 13.30 -2.13
N TRP A 321 -13.91 13.57 -2.69
CA TRP A 321 -13.52 13.20 -4.04
C TRP A 321 -12.16 12.50 -4.06
N PRO A 322 -11.96 11.53 -4.96
CA PRO A 322 -10.65 10.94 -5.16
C PRO A 322 -9.70 11.86 -5.94
N VAL A 323 -8.45 11.44 -5.99
CA VAL A 323 -7.34 12.11 -6.71
C VAL A 323 -7.78 12.65 -8.06
N ASN A 324 -7.46 13.91 -8.35
CA ASN A 324 -7.74 14.66 -9.59
C ASN A 324 -9.23 14.89 -9.91
N LYS A 325 -10.16 14.54 -9.02
CA LYS A 325 -11.60 14.77 -9.26
C LYS A 325 -12.21 15.83 -8.34
N GLY A 326 -11.49 16.28 -7.33
CA GLY A 326 -11.90 17.28 -6.37
C GLY A 326 -11.08 17.21 -5.08
N ARG A 327 -11.61 17.73 -4.00
CA ARG A 327 -10.97 17.68 -2.68
C ARG A 327 -11.51 16.50 -1.86
N PRO A 328 -10.68 15.81 -1.10
CA PRO A 328 -11.11 14.74 -0.18
C PRO A 328 -11.64 15.35 1.14
N GLU A 329 -12.78 16.02 1.07
CA GLU A 329 -13.36 16.73 2.21
C GLU A 329 -13.94 15.76 3.23
N LEU A 330 -13.62 15.98 4.50
CA LEU A 330 -14.05 15.14 5.61
C LEU A 330 -14.84 15.95 6.66
N TYR A 331 -15.76 15.26 7.33
CA TYR A 331 -16.53 15.71 8.48
C TYR A 331 -16.17 14.86 9.69
N THR A 332 -16.47 15.36 10.89
CA THR A 332 -16.33 14.61 12.14
C THR A 332 -17.69 14.37 12.75
N LEU A 333 -18.05 13.09 12.90
CA LEU A 333 -19.16 12.64 13.71
C LEU A 333 -18.71 12.50 15.16
N VAL A 334 -19.46 13.08 16.10
CA VAL A 334 -19.26 12.91 17.54
C VAL A 334 -20.48 12.22 18.12
N CYS A 335 -20.27 11.07 18.73
CA CYS A 335 -21.28 10.32 19.47
C CYS A 335 -20.90 10.31 20.95
N ARG A 336 -21.79 10.78 21.80
CA ARG A 336 -21.58 10.91 23.24
C ARG A 336 -22.67 10.18 24.02
N ALA A 337 -22.26 9.30 24.94
CA ALA A 337 -23.18 8.69 25.92
C ALA A 337 -22.84 9.18 27.30
N LYS A 338 -23.80 9.84 27.95
CA LYS A 338 -23.71 10.31 29.36
C LYS A 338 -24.56 9.43 30.23
N THR A 339 -24.00 8.92 31.31
CA THR A 339 -24.67 8.08 32.29
C THR A 339 -24.32 8.53 33.70
N ALA A 340 -24.97 7.98 34.73
CA ALA A 340 -24.65 8.27 36.12
C ALA A 340 -23.22 7.90 36.54
N HIS A 341 -22.61 6.89 35.85
CA HIS A 341 -21.28 6.35 36.17
C HIS A 341 -20.21 6.74 35.15
N GLY A 342 -20.44 7.77 34.36
CA GLY A 342 -19.43 8.31 33.43
C GLY A 342 -19.94 8.55 32.03
N GLU A 343 -19.03 9.05 31.22
CA GLU A 343 -19.27 9.45 29.85
C GLU A 343 -18.33 8.67 28.90
N GLN A 344 -18.85 8.36 27.72
CA GLN A 344 -18.03 7.92 26.59
C GLN A 344 -18.22 8.87 25.41
N VAL A 345 -17.14 9.22 24.72
CA VAL A 345 -17.18 10.03 23.51
C VAL A 345 -16.45 9.26 22.40
N LEU A 346 -17.17 8.99 21.32
CA LEU A 346 -16.58 8.46 20.09
C LEU A 346 -16.54 9.56 19.04
N ARG A 347 -15.40 9.69 18.38
CA ARG A 347 -15.19 10.57 17.22
C ARG A 347 -14.86 9.73 16.00
N ARG A 348 -15.55 9.96 14.87
CA ARG A 348 -15.25 9.29 13.61
C ARG A 348 -15.29 10.30 12.48
N ARG A 349 -14.25 10.28 11.65
CA ARG A 349 -14.26 11.05 10.41
C ARG A 349 -15.05 10.29 9.36
N PHE A 350 -15.71 11.00 8.48
CA PHE A 350 -16.42 10.43 7.35
C PHE A 350 -16.45 11.43 6.20
N GLY A 351 -16.56 10.94 4.96
CA GLY A 351 -16.77 11.78 3.79
C GLY A 351 -18.22 11.67 3.30
N VAL A 352 -18.79 12.78 2.89
CA VAL A 352 -20.10 12.80 2.21
C VAL A 352 -19.86 12.43 0.75
N ARG A 353 -20.27 11.23 0.35
CA ARG A 353 -20.10 10.70 -1.01
C ARG A 353 -21.00 9.49 -1.26
N GLU A 354 -21.24 9.20 -2.54
CA GLU A 354 -21.73 7.90 -3.01
C GLU A 354 -20.62 7.19 -3.77
N ALA A 355 -20.51 5.87 -3.61
CA ALA A 355 -19.59 5.04 -4.36
C ALA A 355 -20.27 3.73 -4.76
N HIS A 356 -20.19 3.38 -6.04
CA HIS A 356 -20.62 2.08 -6.53
C HIS A 356 -19.76 1.64 -7.72
N SER A 357 -19.87 0.41 -8.09
CA SER A 357 -19.31 -0.12 -9.34
C SER A 357 -20.30 -1.09 -9.99
N ASP A 358 -20.26 -1.15 -11.31
CA ASP A 358 -21.16 -1.96 -12.12
C ASP A 358 -20.42 -2.48 -13.38
N GLN A 359 -21.12 -3.20 -14.25
CA GLN A 359 -20.60 -3.71 -15.51
C GLN A 359 -21.01 -2.83 -16.71
N SER A 360 -21.08 -1.51 -16.52
CA SER A 360 -21.50 -0.55 -17.56
C SER A 360 -20.38 -0.14 -18.52
N GLY A 361 -19.14 -0.58 -18.26
CA GLY A 361 -18.04 -0.38 -19.18
C GLY A 361 -18.22 -1.14 -20.48
N LYS A 362 -17.41 -0.80 -21.51
CA LYS A 362 -17.46 -1.48 -22.80
C LYS A 362 -17.27 -3.00 -22.62
N ASP A 363 -18.06 -3.77 -23.34
CA ASP A 363 -18.06 -5.24 -23.31
C ASP A 363 -18.29 -5.83 -21.90
N GLY A 364 -19.04 -5.12 -21.04
CA GLY A 364 -19.35 -5.53 -19.69
C GLY A 364 -18.22 -5.30 -18.67
N ALA A 365 -17.22 -4.50 -19.02
CA ALA A 365 -16.12 -4.20 -18.11
C ALA A 365 -16.58 -3.47 -16.84
N ARG A 366 -15.92 -3.76 -15.72
CA ARG A 366 -16.19 -3.12 -14.43
C ARG A 366 -15.90 -1.63 -14.48
N GLN A 367 -16.90 -0.80 -14.15
CA GLN A 367 -16.81 0.65 -14.10
C GLN A 367 -17.04 1.15 -12.68
N PHE A 368 -16.22 2.10 -12.21
CA PHE A 368 -16.37 2.72 -10.89
C PHE A 368 -17.00 4.10 -11.00
N TRP A 369 -17.83 4.43 -10.04
CA TRP A 369 -18.57 5.68 -9.94
C TRP A 369 -18.42 6.29 -8.56
N ILE A 370 -18.03 7.56 -8.49
CA ILE A 370 -18.00 8.35 -7.24
C ILE A 370 -18.84 9.61 -7.48
N ASN A 371 -19.79 9.86 -6.58
CA ASN A 371 -20.70 11.02 -6.66
C ASN A 371 -21.33 11.14 -8.08
N LYS A 372 -21.85 10.02 -8.60
CA LYS A 372 -22.49 9.92 -9.91
C LYS A 372 -21.57 10.21 -11.12
N ARG A 373 -20.26 10.35 -10.88
CA ARG A 373 -19.24 10.53 -11.92
C ARG A 373 -18.47 9.25 -12.14
N ARG A 374 -18.29 8.87 -13.40
CA ARG A 374 -17.40 7.78 -13.80
C ARG A 374 -15.95 8.12 -13.45
N ILE A 375 -15.24 7.14 -12.93
CA ILE A 375 -13.84 7.26 -12.59
C ILE A 375 -13.04 6.21 -13.38
N PHE A 376 -12.06 6.67 -14.18
CA PHE A 376 -11.05 5.77 -14.72
C PHE A 376 -10.06 5.40 -13.62
N ILE A 377 -9.93 4.11 -13.31
CA ILE A 377 -9.05 3.65 -12.25
C ILE A 377 -7.60 3.57 -12.76
N ARG A 378 -6.72 4.24 -12.05
CA ARG A 378 -5.27 4.19 -12.17
C ARG A 378 -4.76 3.83 -10.78
N GLY A 379 -4.78 2.57 -10.46
CA GLY A 379 -4.54 2.12 -9.10
C GLY A 379 -3.31 1.24 -8.97
N THR A 380 -3.14 0.73 -7.78
CA THR A 380 -2.05 -0.19 -7.46
C THR A 380 -2.53 -1.24 -6.46
N ASN A 381 -1.83 -2.35 -6.40
CA ASN A 381 -2.00 -3.34 -5.36
C ASN A 381 -1.11 -3.01 -4.15
N TRP A 382 -1.60 -3.33 -2.97
CA TRP A 382 -0.93 -3.15 -1.69
C TRP A 382 -0.74 -4.49 -1.00
N ILE A 383 0.50 -4.79 -0.65
CA ILE A 383 0.89 -6.00 0.05
C ILE A 383 1.40 -5.61 1.44
N PRO A 384 0.86 -6.17 2.54
CA PRO A 384 1.34 -5.83 3.87
C PRO A 384 2.80 -6.26 4.07
N GLU A 385 3.50 -5.60 4.98
CA GLU A 385 4.86 -5.98 5.36
C GLU A 385 4.87 -7.41 5.93
N ALA A 386 5.79 -8.27 5.42
CA ALA A 386 5.70 -9.71 5.58
C ALA A 386 5.85 -10.21 7.03
N MET A 387 6.61 -9.53 7.88
CA MET A 387 6.79 -9.85 9.30
C MET A 387 5.98 -8.93 10.23
N LEU A 388 5.05 -8.13 9.69
CA LEU A 388 4.20 -7.19 10.42
C LEU A 388 5.00 -6.15 11.23
N ARG A 389 6.11 -5.69 10.68
CA ARG A 389 7.02 -4.70 11.31
C ARG A 389 6.68 -3.25 10.98
N THR A 390 5.67 -2.99 10.16
CA THR A 390 5.25 -1.64 9.76
C THR A 390 4.77 -0.85 10.97
N ASP A 391 5.23 0.40 11.07
CA ASP A 391 4.69 1.41 11.96
C ASP A 391 3.95 2.52 11.17
N ASP A 392 3.30 3.42 11.89
CA ASP A 392 2.52 4.51 11.29
C ASP A 392 3.38 5.45 10.43
N ALA A 393 4.64 5.68 10.80
CA ALA A 393 5.53 6.56 10.08
C ALA A 393 5.93 5.96 8.72
N ARG A 394 6.26 4.68 8.69
CA ARG A 394 6.54 3.95 7.44
C ARG A 394 5.31 3.91 6.54
N MET A 395 4.16 3.56 7.10
CA MET A 395 2.89 3.51 6.36
C MET A 395 2.54 4.87 5.74
N GLU A 396 2.70 5.95 6.49
CA GLU A 396 2.49 7.30 5.97
C GLU A 396 3.46 7.63 4.84
N ALA A 397 4.73 7.26 4.96
CA ALA A 397 5.73 7.49 3.90
C ALA A 397 5.35 6.71 2.62
N GLU A 398 4.99 5.45 2.72
CA GLU A 398 4.57 4.62 1.58
C GLU A 398 3.32 5.17 0.89
N LEU A 399 2.30 5.60 1.65
CA LEU A 399 1.09 6.20 1.08
C LEU A 399 1.36 7.59 0.47
N ARG A 400 2.30 8.36 1.01
CA ARG A 400 2.75 9.62 0.39
C ARG A 400 3.44 9.37 -0.95
N LEU A 401 4.33 8.37 -1.04
CA LEU A 401 4.95 7.95 -2.30
C LEU A 401 3.89 7.44 -3.29
N THR A 402 2.92 6.65 -2.83
CA THR A 402 1.77 6.19 -3.62
C THR A 402 0.99 7.38 -4.18
N ARG A 403 0.63 8.34 -3.33
CA ARG A 403 -0.12 9.54 -3.75
C ARG A 403 0.67 10.40 -4.74
N GLN A 404 1.98 10.50 -4.55
CA GLN A 404 2.87 11.27 -5.44
C GLN A 404 2.84 10.75 -6.88
N GLN A 405 2.73 9.45 -7.08
CA GLN A 405 2.65 8.84 -8.42
C GLN A 405 1.40 9.28 -9.22
N GLY A 406 0.38 9.83 -8.58
CA GLY A 406 -0.86 10.21 -9.24
C GLY A 406 -1.89 9.08 -9.35
N VAL A 407 -1.66 7.93 -8.73
CA VAL A 407 -2.64 6.83 -8.64
C VAL A 407 -3.83 7.24 -7.77
N ASN A 408 -5.00 6.65 -8.03
CA ASN A 408 -6.25 7.00 -7.38
C ASN A 408 -6.92 5.86 -6.60
N MET A 409 -6.39 4.64 -6.67
CA MET A 409 -6.91 3.48 -5.94
C MET A 409 -5.79 2.59 -5.40
N VAL A 410 -6.03 2.00 -4.23
CA VAL A 410 -5.20 0.97 -3.61
C VAL A 410 -6.06 -0.27 -3.38
N ARG A 411 -5.65 -1.42 -3.92
CA ARG A 411 -6.28 -2.72 -3.66
C ARG A 411 -5.53 -3.44 -2.55
N LEU A 412 -6.22 -3.75 -1.47
CA LEU A 412 -5.72 -4.61 -0.40
C LEU A 412 -5.96 -6.07 -0.79
N TRP A 413 -4.90 -6.77 -1.17
CA TRP A 413 -4.94 -8.12 -1.69
C TRP A 413 -5.40 -9.15 -0.65
N GLY A 414 -6.22 -10.13 -1.07
CA GLY A 414 -6.94 -11.06 -0.20
C GLY A 414 -6.09 -11.99 0.67
N GLY A 415 -4.87 -12.33 0.25
CA GLY A 415 -3.95 -13.13 1.07
C GLY A 415 -3.21 -12.34 2.17
N GLY A 416 -3.45 -11.03 2.27
CA GLY A 416 -2.86 -10.11 3.22
C GLY A 416 -3.67 -9.91 4.50
N ILE A 417 -3.82 -8.66 4.90
CA ILE A 417 -4.53 -8.24 6.13
C ILE A 417 -5.54 -7.12 5.86
N VAL A 418 -6.45 -6.89 6.79
CA VAL A 418 -7.17 -5.61 6.89
C VAL A 418 -6.27 -4.65 7.68
N GLU A 419 -5.86 -3.57 7.04
CA GLU A 419 -4.86 -2.64 7.55
C GLU A 419 -5.29 -1.90 8.83
N SER A 420 -4.40 -1.10 9.40
CA SER A 420 -4.68 -0.29 10.58
C SER A 420 -5.65 0.85 10.28
N ASP A 421 -6.30 1.42 11.30
CA ASP A 421 -7.17 2.59 11.12
C ASP A 421 -6.39 3.77 10.52
N ARG A 422 -5.09 3.91 10.84
CA ARG A 422 -4.24 4.97 10.28
C ARG A 422 -4.07 4.86 8.76
N PHE A 423 -4.01 3.64 8.22
CA PHE A 423 -3.97 3.42 6.77
C PHE A 423 -5.19 4.03 6.07
N TYR A 424 -6.38 3.70 6.57
CA TYR A 424 -7.62 4.21 5.97
C TYR A 424 -7.80 5.71 6.20
N ASP A 425 -7.41 6.21 7.38
CA ASP A 425 -7.37 7.64 7.66
C ASP A 425 -6.52 8.40 6.65
N LEU A 426 -5.34 7.89 6.33
CA LEU A 426 -4.45 8.48 5.31
C LEU A 426 -5.05 8.38 3.90
N CYS A 427 -5.68 7.26 3.55
CA CYS A 427 -6.38 7.13 2.27
C CYS A 427 -7.53 8.13 2.16
N ASP A 428 -8.31 8.32 3.23
CA ASP A 428 -9.37 9.32 3.30
C ASP A 428 -8.83 10.75 3.07
N GLU A 429 -7.73 11.11 3.77
CA GLU A 429 -7.07 12.41 3.68
C GLU A 429 -6.44 12.69 2.32
N MET A 430 -5.89 11.66 1.68
CA MET A 430 -5.18 11.77 0.41
C MET A 430 -6.08 11.61 -0.82
N GLY A 431 -7.34 11.21 -0.64
CA GLY A 431 -8.25 10.93 -1.74
C GLY A 431 -7.91 9.65 -2.51
N LEU A 432 -7.36 8.65 -1.83
CA LEU A 432 -7.10 7.34 -2.40
C LEU A 432 -8.31 6.43 -2.21
N LEU A 433 -8.87 5.90 -3.28
CA LEU A 433 -9.89 4.87 -3.20
C LEU A 433 -9.30 3.56 -2.66
N VAL A 434 -10.08 2.80 -1.94
CA VAL A 434 -9.67 1.49 -1.42
C VAL A 434 -10.62 0.41 -1.91
N TRP A 435 -10.05 -0.60 -2.57
CA TRP A 435 -10.66 -1.88 -2.87
C TRP A 435 -10.22 -2.85 -1.77
N GLN A 436 -11.16 -3.32 -0.95
CA GLN A 436 -10.89 -4.15 0.22
C GLN A 436 -11.25 -5.61 -0.04
N GLU A 437 -10.27 -6.51 0.07
CA GLU A 437 -10.48 -7.96 0.08
C GLU A 437 -10.38 -8.53 1.51
N PHE A 438 -10.90 -9.75 1.71
CA PHE A 438 -10.93 -10.40 3.02
C PHE A 438 -10.25 -11.77 2.98
N PHE A 439 -9.15 -11.91 3.65
CA PHE A 439 -8.28 -13.05 4.03
C PHE A 439 -8.47 -14.37 3.26
N MET A 440 -8.73 -14.33 1.95
CA MET A 440 -8.89 -15.51 1.09
C MET A 440 -8.23 -15.34 -0.26
N THR A 441 -7.69 -16.44 -0.79
CA THR A 441 -7.11 -16.50 -2.14
C THR A 441 -7.26 -17.91 -2.74
N GLY A 442 -7.34 -18.01 -4.07
CA GLY A 442 -7.54 -19.26 -4.81
C GLY A 442 -6.40 -20.27 -4.67
N ASP A 443 -5.21 -19.82 -4.28
CA ASP A 443 -4.06 -20.70 -4.03
C ASP A 443 -4.13 -21.48 -2.71
N THR A 444 -5.14 -21.23 -1.88
CA THR A 444 -5.29 -21.89 -0.58
C THR A 444 -6.70 -22.46 -0.37
N ALA A 445 -6.80 -23.41 0.57
CA ALA A 445 -8.08 -23.95 1.01
C ALA A 445 -8.96 -22.88 1.67
N HIS A 446 -10.26 -23.12 1.71
CA HIS A 446 -11.20 -22.29 2.47
C HIS A 446 -11.02 -22.51 3.99
N PRO A 447 -11.39 -21.53 4.83
CA PRO A 447 -11.42 -21.67 6.28
C PRO A 447 -12.33 -22.82 6.71
N ASP A 448 -11.81 -23.70 7.61
CA ASP A 448 -12.62 -24.80 8.19
C ASP A 448 -13.78 -24.28 9.04
N ASP A 449 -13.59 -23.14 9.70
CA ASP A 449 -14.59 -22.46 10.53
C ASP A 449 -15.13 -21.22 9.81
N ALA A 450 -16.17 -21.43 8.99
CA ALA A 450 -16.86 -20.35 8.28
C ALA A 450 -17.51 -19.33 9.25
N ALA A 451 -17.95 -19.76 10.44
CA ALA A 451 -18.53 -18.84 11.43
C ALA A 451 -17.47 -17.92 12.03
N LEU A 452 -16.28 -18.44 12.33
CA LEU A 452 -15.13 -17.62 12.74
C LEU A 452 -14.75 -16.63 11.64
N TYR A 453 -14.66 -17.08 10.40
CA TYR A 453 -14.34 -16.21 9.25
C TYR A 453 -15.35 -15.06 9.13
N LEU A 454 -16.65 -15.36 9.08
CA LEU A 454 -17.70 -14.35 8.99
C LEU A 454 -17.72 -13.41 10.20
N SER A 455 -17.40 -13.90 11.39
CA SER A 455 -17.32 -13.05 12.59
C SER A 455 -16.14 -12.08 12.50
N CYS A 456 -15.00 -12.52 11.97
CA CYS A 456 -13.84 -11.67 11.71
C CYS A 456 -14.16 -10.61 10.64
N VAL A 457 -14.80 -11.00 9.53
CA VAL A 457 -15.24 -10.04 8.49
C VAL A 457 -16.20 -9.02 9.08
N ALA A 458 -17.20 -9.46 9.87
CA ALA A 458 -18.18 -8.56 10.49
C ALA A 458 -17.53 -7.52 11.40
N ASP A 459 -16.59 -7.95 12.22
CA ASP A 459 -15.86 -7.05 13.12
C ASP A 459 -15.00 -6.05 12.34
N GLN A 460 -14.26 -6.50 11.33
CA GLN A 460 -13.45 -5.64 10.50
C GLN A 460 -14.30 -4.64 9.71
N VAL A 461 -15.41 -5.07 9.10
CA VAL A 461 -16.33 -4.17 8.38
C VAL A 461 -16.89 -3.09 9.31
N LYS A 462 -17.35 -3.44 10.51
CA LYS A 462 -17.80 -2.45 11.51
C LYS A 462 -16.71 -1.44 11.87
N ARG A 463 -15.45 -1.87 11.89
CA ARG A 463 -14.31 -1.01 12.14
C ARG A 463 -14.07 -0.01 11.01
N ILE A 464 -14.10 -0.48 9.75
CA ILE A 464 -13.62 0.30 8.60
C ILE A 464 -14.73 0.96 7.77
N ARG A 465 -16.00 0.55 7.86
CA ARG A 465 -17.10 1.01 6.99
C ARG A 465 -17.36 2.52 6.98
N HIS A 466 -16.87 3.26 8.00
CA HIS A 466 -17.03 4.71 8.06
C HIS A 466 -16.03 5.48 7.18
N HIS A 467 -14.98 4.82 6.67
CA HIS A 467 -13.98 5.46 5.82
C HIS A 467 -14.52 5.80 4.44
N ALA A 468 -14.30 7.04 4.01
CA ALA A 468 -14.75 7.54 2.71
C ALA A 468 -14.00 6.88 1.55
N SER A 469 -12.74 6.54 1.75
CA SER A 469 -11.86 5.91 0.76
C SER A 469 -12.34 4.54 0.31
N ILE A 470 -12.94 3.73 1.19
CA ILE A 470 -13.42 2.40 0.83
C ILE A 470 -14.60 2.51 -0.14
N CYS A 471 -14.42 2.04 -1.38
CA CYS A 471 -15.41 2.11 -2.44
C CYS A 471 -15.96 0.75 -2.86
N HIS A 472 -15.27 -0.35 -2.53
CA HIS A 472 -15.60 -1.67 -3.02
C HIS A 472 -15.15 -2.76 -2.05
N TYR A 473 -15.97 -3.80 -1.88
CA TYR A 473 -15.66 -5.01 -1.12
C TYR A 473 -15.54 -6.21 -2.04
N VAL A 474 -14.59 -7.08 -1.77
CA VAL A 474 -14.38 -8.34 -2.48
C VAL A 474 -14.12 -9.45 -1.48
N CYS A 475 -14.71 -10.62 -1.64
CA CYS A 475 -14.52 -11.71 -0.71
C CYS A 475 -13.06 -12.21 -0.76
N SER A 476 -12.55 -12.46 -1.97
CA SER A 476 -11.30 -13.20 -2.14
C SER A 476 -10.50 -12.73 -3.35
N ASN A 477 -9.19 -13.01 -3.34
CA ASN A 477 -8.40 -13.05 -4.55
C ASN A 477 -8.62 -14.38 -5.26
N GLU A 478 -9.07 -14.35 -6.53
CA GLU A 478 -9.13 -15.53 -7.44
C GLU A 478 -9.76 -16.80 -6.84
N SER A 479 -10.74 -16.67 -5.94
CA SER A 479 -11.40 -17.81 -5.28
C SER A 479 -12.91 -17.65 -5.25
N THR A 480 -13.59 -18.63 -4.69
CA THR A 480 -15.04 -18.54 -4.42
C THR A 480 -15.30 -17.77 -3.13
N GLU A 481 -16.56 -17.43 -2.85
CA GLU A 481 -16.95 -16.76 -1.61
C GLU A 481 -17.27 -17.78 -0.49
N VAL A 482 -17.24 -17.30 0.76
CA VAL A 482 -17.81 -18.04 1.89
C VAL A 482 -19.29 -17.72 1.98
N ASP A 483 -20.13 -18.75 2.10
CA ASP A 483 -21.57 -18.61 2.18
C ASP A 483 -21.98 -17.62 3.28
N GLY A 484 -22.87 -16.68 2.94
CA GLY A 484 -23.41 -15.66 3.86
C GLY A 484 -22.59 -14.36 3.95
N ILE A 485 -21.45 -14.24 3.27
CA ILE A 485 -20.67 -12.98 3.30
C ILE A 485 -21.39 -11.83 2.60
N ARG A 486 -22.08 -12.10 1.50
CA ARG A 486 -22.84 -11.09 0.74
C ARG A 486 -23.93 -10.45 1.59
N GLU A 487 -24.75 -11.26 2.23
CA GLU A 487 -25.83 -10.83 3.12
C GLU A 487 -25.28 -10.12 4.35
N LEU A 488 -24.13 -10.56 4.84
CA LEU A 488 -23.43 -9.93 5.95
C LEU A 488 -23.00 -8.50 5.60
N LEU A 489 -22.36 -8.31 4.44
CA LEU A 489 -21.89 -7.01 3.98
C LEU A 489 -23.03 -6.06 3.67
N GLU A 490 -24.09 -6.53 3.01
CA GLU A 490 -25.29 -5.75 2.73
C GLU A 490 -25.96 -5.27 4.03
N ARG A 491 -26.10 -6.13 5.02
CA ARG A 491 -26.66 -5.78 6.31
C ARG A 491 -25.80 -4.80 7.11
N LEU A 492 -24.48 -4.99 7.11
CA LEU A 492 -23.57 -4.16 7.92
C LEU A 492 -23.29 -2.80 7.27
N ASP A 493 -23.19 -2.74 5.97
CA ASP A 493 -22.84 -1.55 5.21
C ASP A 493 -23.95 -1.14 4.23
N GLY A 494 -24.19 -1.94 3.19
CA GLY A 494 -25.21 -1.72 2.17
C GLY A 494 -24.97 -0.50 1.27
N THR A 495 -23.78 0.13 1.30
CA THR A 495 -23.47 1.34 0.52
C THR A 495 -22.31 1.15 -0.47
N ARG A 496 -21.66 0.00 -0.45
CA ARG A 496 -20.55 -0.35 -1.36
C ARG A 496 -20.93 -1.56 -2.19
N SER A 497 -20.49 -1.55 -3.44
CA SER A 497 -20.60 -2.72 -4.30
C SER A 497 -19.75 -3.87 -3.77
N TYR A 498 -20.18 -5.09 -4.08
CA TYR A 498 -19.50 -6.31 -3.68
C TYR A 498 -19.24 -7.20 -4.90
N MET A 499 -18.08 -7.85 -4.90
CA MET A 499 -17.73 -8.93 -5.83
C MET A 499 -17.31 -10.18 -5.06
N MET A 500 -17.62 -11.34 -5.64
CA MET A 500 -17.23 -12.63 -5.09
C MET A 500 -15.71 -12.79 -5.04
N GLN A 501 -15.02 -12.42 -6.11
CA GLN A 501 -13.58 -12.54 -6.23
C GLN A 501 -13.00 -11.46 -7.18
N SER A 502 -11.67 -11.31 -7.20
CA SER A 502 -10.96 -10.24 -7.90
C SER A 502 -11.02 -10.32 -9.42
N GLU A 503 -11.37 -11.45 -10.01
CA GLU A 503 -11.37 -11.70 -11.47
C GLU A 503 -12.75 -12.17 -11.96
N CYS A 504 -13.80 -11.48 -11.54
CA CYS A 504 -15.16 -11.74 -12.00
C CYS A 504 -15.91 -10.43 -12.28
N ASP A 505 -17.17 -10.53 -12.71
CA ASP A 505 -18.09 -9.41 -12.84
C ASP A 505 -17.50 -8.20 -13.61
N GLY A 506 -16.86 -8.47 -14.76
CA GLY A 506 -16.30 -7.45 -15.62
C GLY A 506 -14.87 -7.03 -15.29
N VAL A 507 -14.20 -7.73 -14.37
CA VAL A 507 -12.76 -7.70 -14.16
C VAL A 507 -12.17 -8.95 -14.78
N HIS A 508 -11.18 -8.80 -15.66
CA HIS A 508 -10.53 -9.96 -16.29
C HIS A 508 -9.27 -10.37 -15.51
N ASP A 509 -8.80 -11.59 -15.76
CA ASP A 509 -7.60 -12.10 -15.08
C ASP A 509 -6.37 -11.19 -15.30
N GLY A 510 -5.52 -11.07 -14.28
CA GLY A 510 -4.35 -10.23 -14.25
C GLY A 510 -3.26 -10.70 -15.23
N SER A 511 -2.24 -9.97 -15.35
CA SER A 511 -0.98 -10.10 -16.08
C SER A 511 -0.79 -8.99 -17.12
N PRO A 512 0.44 -8.75 -17.59
CA PRO A 512 1.72 -9.36 -17.20
C PRO A 512 2.23 -8.87 -15.84
N TYR A 513 3.12 -9.63 -15.20
CA TYR A 513 3.69 -9.32 -13.88
C TYR A 513 5.21 -9.12 -13.90
N TYR A 514 5.92 -9.68 -14.86
CA TYR A 514 7.38 -9.61 -14.97
C TYR A 514 7.78 -8.73 -16.14
N SER A 515 9.05 -8.37 -16.19
CA SER A 515 9.58 -7.50 -17.23
C SER A 515 9.33 -8.01 -18.64
N LEU A 516 8.82 -7.14 -19.48
CA LEU A 516 8.67 -7.32 -20.91
C LEU A 516 9.52 -6.29 -21.64
N ASN A 517 9.87 -6.57 -22.88
CA ASN A 517 10.34 -5.51 -23.77
C ASN A 517 9.29 -4.38 -23.78
N PRO A 518 9.64 -3.11 -23.51
CA PRO A 518 8.67 -2.03 -23.40
C PRO A 518 7.71 -1.89 -24.59
N MET A 519 8.18 -2.26 -25.78
CA MET A 519 7.35 -2.24 -26.99
C MET A 519 6.18 -3.22 -26.96
N ARG A 520 6.28 -4.29 -26.18
CA ARG A 520 5.24 -5.32 -26.07
C ARG A 520 3.97 -4.84 -25.38
N TYR A 521 4.07 -3.83 -24.54
CA TYR A 521 2.89 -3.25 -23.91
C TYR A 521 1.98 -2.54 -24.93
N TYR A 522 2.55 -2.01 -26.03
CA TYR A 522 1.82 -1.39 -27.12
C TYR A 522 1.24 -2.38 -28.13
N ASP A 523 1.79 -3.61 -28.20
CA ASP A 523 1.50 -4.60 -29.23
C ASP A 523 0.51 -5.67 -28.77
N ASP A 524 -0.76 -5.52 -29.11
CA ASP A 524 -1.84 -6.47 -28.81
C ASP A 524 -1.68 -7.81 -29.56
N THR A 525 -0.85 -7.87 -30.63
CA THR A 525 -0.73 -9.04 -31.49
C THR A 525 0.42 -9.96 -31.06
N ALA A 526 1.29 -9.51 -30.16
CA ALA A 526 2.56 -10.16 -29.84
C ALA A 526 2.46 -11.38 -28.92
N SER A 527 1.26 -11.76 -28.45
CA SER A 527 1.06 -12.92 -27.60
C SER A 527 -0.34 -13.50 -27.82
N PRO A 528 -0.56 -14.82 -27.59
CA PRO A 528 -1.89 -15.41 -27.65
C PRO A 528 -2.90 -14.77 -26.69
N ARG A 529 -2.42 -14.10 -25.64
CA ARG A 529 -3.22 -13.36 -24.67
C ARG A 529 -3.26 -11.86 -24.94
N GLY A 530 -2.55 -11.34 -25.95
CA GLY A 530 -2.43 -9.91 -26.24
C GLY A 530 -1.70 -9.12 -25.16
N SER A 531 -1.73 -7.80 -25.23
CA SER A 531 -1.22 -6.89 -24.20
C SER A 531 -2.17 -6.80 -22.98
N ARG A 532 -3.40 -7.28 -23.10
CA ARG A 532 -4.49 -7.20 -22.10
C ARG A 532 -4.86 -5.76 -21.70
N VAL A 533 -4.63 -4.80 -22.55
CA VAL A 533 -4.97 -3.40 -22.35
C VAL A 533 -6.41 -3.13 -22.80
N TYR A 534 -7.37 -3.66 -22.03
CA TYR A 534 -8.81 -3.47 -22.21
C TYR A 534 -9.56 -3.71 -20.91
N GLY A 535 -10.82 -3.28 -20.83
CA GLY A 535 -11.68 -3.53 -19.67
C GLY A 535 -11.08 -3.03 -18.37
N PHE A 536 -11.18 -3.83 -17.33
CA PHE A 536 -10.55 -3.60 -16.03
C PHE A 536 -9.54 -4.71 -15.71
N ASN A 537 -8.27 -4.36 -15.56
CA ASN A 537 -7.21 -5.30 -15.21
C ASN A 537 -6.79 -5.11 -13.73
N PRO A 538 -6.96 -6.12 -12.86
CA PRO A 538 -6.69 -5.98 -11.43
C PRO A 538 -5.20 -6.10 -11.09
N GLU A 539 -4.35 -6.61 -12.02
CA GLU A 539 -2.94 -6.90 -11.75
C GLU A 539 -2.10 -6.79 -13.03
N TYR A 540 -1.41 -5.68 -13.20
CA TYR A 540 -0.63 -5.38 -14.39
C TYR A 540 0.69 -4.71 -14.02
N GLY A 541 1.84 -5.38 -14.18
CA GLY A 541 3.09 -4.87 -13.65
C GLY A 541 4.33 -5.25 -14.45
N THR A 542 5.48 -4.84 -13.92
CA THR A 542 6.82 -5.18 -14.40
C THR A 542 7.78 -5.23 -13.22
N ALA A 543 8.84 -6.03 -13.30
CA ALA A 543 9.92 -5.99 -12.33
C ALA A 543 10.72 -4.68 -12.47
N VAL A 544 11.20 -4.16 -11.35
CA VAL A 544 12.05 -2.98 -11.25
C VAL A 544 13.23 -3.30 -10.34
N LEU A 545 14.42 -2.87 -10.69
CA LEU A 545 15.59 -3.14 -9.87
C LEU A 545 15.93 -1.96 -8.95
N PRO A 546 16.19 -2.21 -7.66
CA PRO A 546 16.69 -1.19 -6.74
C PRO A 546 18.05 -0.60 -7.18
N THR A 547 18.48 0.43 -6.50
CA THR A 547 19.85 0.95 -6.68
C THR A 547 20.89 0.00 -6.07
N ALA A 548 22.15 0.11 -6.48
CA ALA A 548 23.21 -0.73 -5.94
C ALA A 548 23.38 -0.57 -4.42
N GLU A 549 23.17 0.66 -3.90
CA GLU A 549 23.22 0.97 -2.47
C GLU A 549 22.15 0.16 -1.71
N CYS A 550 20.95 0.06 -2.27
CA CYS A 550 19.83 -0.68 -1.67
C CYS A 550 20.06 -2.20 -1.74
N LEU A 551 20.60 -2.71 -2.86
CA LEU A 551 20.91 -4.13 -3.00
C LEU A 551 21.93 -4.61 -1.96
N ARG A 552 22.87 -3.76 -1.55
CA ARG A 552 23.83 -4.04 -0.46
C ARG A 552 23.19 -4.18 0.92
N GLU A 553 21.95 -3.74 1.06
CA GLU A 553 21.17 -3.96 2.29
C GLU A 553 20.38 -5.28 2.24
N VAL A 554 20.38 -5.98 1.10
CA VAL A 554 19.65 -7.26 0.89
C VAL A 554 20.58 -8.45 0.89
N LEU A 555 21.72 -8.37 0.18
CA LEU A 555 22.65 -9.46 -0.06
C LEU A 555 24.10 -9.04 0.24
N PRO A 556 24.97 -9.97 0.66
CA PRO A 556 26.39 -9.69 0.80
C PRO A 556 27.06 -9.46 -0.56
N GLU A 557 28.13 -8.65 -0.61
CA GLU A 557 28.85 -8.27 -1.86
C GLU A 557 29.20 -9.46 -2.75
N LYS A 558 29.63 -10.58 -2.16
CA LYS A 558 30.00 -11.81 -2.91
C LYS A 558 28.84 -12.41 -3.72
N ASP A 559 27.60 -12.08 -3.34
CA ASP A 559 26.40 -12.58 -4.01
C ASP A 559 25.77 -11.52 -4.93
N LEU A 560 26.28 -10.28 -4.90
CA LEU A 560 25.77 -9.18 -5.73
C LEU A 560 26.46 -9.10 -7.07
N TRP A 561 27.80 -9.18 -7.11
CA TRP A 561 28.54 -9.04 -8.35
C TRP A 561 29.83 -9.87 -8.37
N PRO A 562 30.11 -10.68 -9.44
CA PRO A 562 29.15 -11.06 -10.49
C PRO A 562 27.87 -11.65 -9.89
N ILE A 563 26.74 -11.47 -10.55
CA ILE A 563 25.43 -11.89 -10.03
C ILE A 563 25.43 -13.38 -9.64
N ASN A 564 25.22 -13.66 -8.35
CA ASN A 564 24.93 -15.00 -7.88
C ASN A 564 23.48 -15.34 -8.19
N ARG A 565 23.25 -16.07 -9.29
CA ARG A 565 21.89 -16.36 -9.80
C ARG A 565 21.00 -17.08 -8.78
N GLU A 566 21.55 -17.96 -7.94
CA GLU A 566 20.79 -18.68 -6.91
C GLU A 566 20.31 -17.71 -5.81
N ALA A 567 21.22 -16.87 -5.30
CA ALA A 567 20.90 -15.90 -4.27
C ALA A 567 19.89 -14.84 -4.77
N TRP A 568 20.07 -14.33 -5.97
CA TRP A 568 19.15 -13.38 -6.58
C TRP A 568 17.77 -14.00 -6.84
N ALA A 569 17.71 -15.22 -7.43
CA ALA A 569 16.44 -15.91 -7.65
C ALA A 569 15.68 -16.19 -6.33
N TYR A 570 16.40 -16.49 -5.25
CA TYR A 570 15.79 -16.64 -3.92
C TYR A 570 15.18 -15.33 -3.43
N ARG A 571 15.79 -14.18 -3.76
CA ARG A 571 15.44 -12.86 -3.27
C ARG A 571 14.58 -12.05 -4.25
N ASP A 572 14.14 -12.60 -5.37
CA ASP A 572 13.25 -11.94 -6.35
C ASP A 572 11.77 -12.32 -6.23
N GLY A 573 11.38 -12.98 -5.13
CA GLY A 573 10.04 -13.52 -4.98
C GLY A 573 9.86 -14.85 -5.70
N ASN A 574 10.60 -15.87 -5.31
CA ASN A 574 10.55 -17.22 -5.88
C ASN A 574 10.96 -17.35 -7.35
N ASN A 575 11.78 -16.46 -7.85
CA ASN A 575 12.06 -16.38 -9.29
C ASN A 575 10.81 -16.05 -10.16
N PHE A 576 9.76 -15.57 -9.53
CA PHE A 576 8.53 -15.20 -10.25
C PHE A 576 8.79 -14.04 -11.22
N TYR A 577 9.51 -13.03 -10.76
CA TYR A 577 9.82 -11.82 -11.56
C TYR A 577 10.97 -12.04 -12.54
N LYS A 578 11.63 -13.21 -12.51
CA LYS A 578 12.66 -13.64 -13.46
C LYS A 578 13.82 -12.65 -13.58
N SER A 579 14.23 -12.10 -12.43
CA SER A 579 15.29 -11.06 -12.36
C SER A 579 16.60 -11.51 -12.99
N VAL A 580 16.98 -12.78 -12.83
CA VAL A 580 18.23 -13.36 -13.33
C VAL A 580 18.09 -14.08 -14.67
N THR A 581 16.95 -13.97 -15.33
CA THR A 581 16.70 -14.57 -16.66
C THR A 581 16.16 -13.49 -17.60
N VAL A 582 14.84 -13.31 -17.61
CA VAL A 582 14.15 -12.38 -18.54
C VAL A 582 14.59 -10.94 -18.34
N HIS A 583 14.66 -10.45 -17.10
CA HIS A 583 15.06 -9.08 -16.80
C HIS A 583 16.54 -8.86 -17.18
N ASP A 584 17.41 -9.79 -16.80
CA ASP A 584 18.84 -9.75 -17.13
C ASP A 584 19.06 -9.69 -18.66
N ASP A 585 18.33 -10.50 -19.43
CA ASP A 585 18.39 -10.48 -20.89
C ASP A 585 17.93 -9.15 -21.48
N LEU A 586 16.90 -8.52 -20.89
CA LEU A 586 16.44 -7.19 -21.30
C LEU A 586 17.44 -6.08 -20.94
N VAL A 587 18.11 -6.18 -19.79
CA VAL A 587 19.15 -5.22 -19.38
C VAL A 587 20.32 -5.22 -20.37
N LYS A 588 20.69 -6.37 -20.92
CA LYS A 588 21.75 -6.49 -21.94
C LYS A 588 21.47 -5.70 -23.22
N CYS A 589 20.22 -5.30 -23.45
CA CYS A 589 19.89 -4.38 -24.54
C CYS A 589 20.56 -3.02 -24.42
N TYR A 590 20.90 -2.65 -23.19
CA TYR A 590 21.67 -1.46 -22.89
C TYR A 590 23.19 -1.72 -22.89
N GLY A 591 23.64 -2.94 -23.30
CA GLY A 591 25.02 -3.42 -23.35
C GLY A 591 25.44 -4.20 -22.09
N GLU A 592 26.55 -4.90 -22.18
CA GLU A 592 27.09 -5.68 -21.05
C GLU A 592 27.56 -4.78 -19.94
N ALA A 593 27.14 -5.11 -18.70
CA ALA A 593 27.52 -4.37 -17.50
C ALA A 593 28.91 -4.82 -17.00
N THR A 594 29.67 -3.86 -16.43
CA THR A 594 31.02 -4.09 -15.92
C THR A 594 31.11 -4.06 -14.39
N SER A 595 30.09 -3.60 -13.71
CA SER A 595 29.96 -3.55 -12.24
C SER A 595 28.50 -3.59 -11.82
N LEU A 596 28.24 -3.77 -10.53
CA LEU A 596 26.89 -3.70 -9.96
C LEU A 596 26.23 -2.34 -10.24
N GLU A 597 26.95 -1.24 -10.07
CA GLU A 597 26.47 0.11 -10.32
C GLU A 597 26.07 0.31 -11.79
N ASP A 598 26.92 -0.21 -12.71
CA ASP A 598 26.64 -0.15 -14.15
C ASP A 598 25.43 -0.99 -14.52
N TYR A 599 25.31 -2.19 -13.93
CA TYR A 599 24.13 -3.06 -14.09
C TYR A 599 22.84 -2.38 -13.61
N CYS A 600 22.85 -1.84 -12.40
CA CYS A 600 21.70 -1.13 -11.85
C CYS A 600 21.33 0.09 -12.70
N ARG A 601 22.32 0.87 -13.16
CA ARG A 601 22.08 2.04 -14.02
C ARG A 601 21.38 1.66 -15.33
N ARG A 602 21.81 0.56 -15.97
CA ARG A 602 21.20 0.03 -17.19
C ARG A 602 19.78 -0.49 -16.95
N SER A 603 19.62 -1.26 -15.88
CA SER A 603 18.30 -1.72 -15.42
C SER A 603 17.33 -0.55 -15.18
N GLN A 604 17.77 0.48 -14.48
CA GLN A 604 16.94 1.63 -14.16
C GLN A 604 16.44 2.40 -15.40
N ALA A 605 17.23 2.43 -16.48
CA ALA A 605 16.76 2.97 -17.77
C ALA A 605 15.67 2.09 -18.39
N LEU A 606 15.84 0.76 -18.38
CA LEU A 606 14.82 -0.19 -18.80
C LEU A 606 13.55 -0.05 -17.96
N ASP A 607 13.70 0.02 -16.64
CA ASP A 607 12.59 0.05 -15.67
C ASP A 607 11.75 1.32 -15.80
N TYR A 608 12.41 2.48 -16.01
CA TYR A 608 11.73 3.74 -16.34
C TYR A 608 10.90 3.59 -17.62
N HIS A 609 11.50 3.04 -18.67
CA HIS A 609 10.86 2.87 -19.97
C HIS A 609 9.65 1.92 -19.88
N ALA A 610 9.83 0.74 -19.26
CA ALA A 610 8.79 -0.28 -19.15
C ALA A 610 7.61 0.22 -18.30
N THR A 611 7.89 0.85 -17.15
CA THR A 611 6.83 1.36 -16.27
C THR A 611 6.04 2.49 -16.92
N ARG A 612 6.72 3.42 -17.61
CA ARG A 612 6.03 4.46 -18.38
C ARG A 612 5.14 3.88 -19.47
N ALA A 613 5.65 2.92 -20.24
CA ALA A 613 4.91 2.25 -21.30
C ALA A 613 3.60 1.63 -20.78
N ILE A 614 3.62 0.97 -19.61
CA ILE A 614 2.43 0.41 -18.96
C ILE A 614 1.35 1.50 -18.80
N TRP A 615 1.69 2.62 -18.21
CA TRP A 615 0.70 3.66 -17.93
C TRP A 615 0.20 4.38 -19.18
N GLU A 616 1.09 4.61 -20.16
CA GLU A 616 0.75 5.30 -21.40
C GLU A 616 -0.18 4.49 -22.29
N VAL A 617 -0.04 3.17 -22.36
CA VAL A 617 -0.97 2.33 -23.14
C VAL A 617 -2.36 2.32 -22.49
N TRP A 618 -2.46 2.34 -21.16
CA TRP A 618 -3.75 2.48 -20.47
C TRP A 618 -4.36 3.87 -20.59
N ASN A 619 -3.55 4.92 -20.63
CA ASN A 619 -4.02 6.27 -20.95
C ASN A 619 -4.65 6.33 -22.35
N ARG A 620 -4.07 5.63 -23.35
CA ARG A 620 -4.55 5.63 -24.75
C ARG A 620 -5.95 5.02 -24.88
N VAL A 621 -6.28 4.03 -24.07
CA VAL A 621 -7.58 3.33 -24.10
C VAL A 621 -8.60 3.87 -23.10
N ARG A 622 -8.26 4.93 -22.39
CA ARG A 622 -9.05 5.54 -21.31
C ARG A 622 -10.49 5.78 -21.71
N ASN A 623 -11.42 5.21 -20.94
CA ASN A 623 -12.87 5.37 -21.12
C ASN A 623 -13.41 5.05 -22.53
N GLU A 624 -12.62 4.34 -23.35
CA GLU A 624 -13.02 3.83 -24.66
C GLU A 624 -13.07 2.31 -24.63
N LYS A 625 -11.95 1.61 -24.54
CA LYS A 625 -11.90 0.17 -24.31
C LYS A 625 -11.40 -0.21 -22.94
N GLY A 626 -10.79 0.71 -22.17
CA GLY A 626 -10.31 0.50 -20.80
C GLY A 626 -11.12 1.30 -19.79
N THR A 627 -11.43 0.68 -18.63
CA THR A 627 -12.10 1.32 -17.50
C THR A 627 -11.16 1.49 -16.30
N GLY A 628 -10.06 0.74 -16.25
CA GLY A 628 -9.05 0.89 -15.24
C GLY A 628 -8.03 -0.24 -15.17
N VAL A 629 -6.97 0.03 -14.43
CA VAL A 629 -5.85 -0.87 -14.19
C VAL A 629 -5.32 -0.70 -12.78
N LEU A 630 -4.93 -1.79 -12.14
CA LEU A 630 -4.18 -1.80 -10.89
C LEU A 630 -2.77 -2.34 -11.13
N TYR A 631 -1.75 -1.53 -10.82
CA TYR A 631 -0.37 -1.95 -10.97
C TYR A 631 -0.01 -3.05 -9.96
N TRP A 632 0.54 -4.17 -10.40
CA TRP A 632 1.00 -5.26 -9.56
C TRP A 632 2.49 -5.17 -9.35
N TYR A 633 2.88 -4.75 -8.23
CA TYR A 633 2.30 -3.99 -7.13
C TYR A 633 3.22 -2.82 -6.78
N ASN A 634 2.94 -2.01 -5.74
CA ASN A 634 3.67 -0.75 -5.57
C ASN A 634 4.64 -0.72 -4.39
N ASN A 635 4.22 -1.23 -3.23
CA ASN A 635 5.06 -1.29 -2.03
C ASN A 635 5.78 -2.65 -1.93
N VAL A 636 6.91 -2.67 -1.23
CA VAL A 636 7.76 -3.88 -1.12
C VAL A 636 7.61 -4.48 0.28
N PRO A 637 7.06 -5.71 0.42
CA PRO A 637 6.73 -6.30 1.72
C PRO A 637 7.94 -6.77 2.53
N LEU A 638 9.12 -6.90 1.89
CA LEU A 638 10.38 -7.30 2.51
C LEU A 638 11.57 -6.86 1.64
N PRO A 639 12.79 -6.75 2.19
CA PRO A 639 13.97 -6.47 1.37
C PRO A 639 14.19 -7.56 0.33
N LYS A 640 14.29 -7.20 -0.96
CA LYS A 640 14.53 -8.12 -2.08
C LYS A 640 15.24 -7.44 -3.24
N VAL A 641 15.67 -8.20 -4.23
CA VAL A 641 16.39 -7.69 -5.42
C VAL A 641 15.46 -7.08 -6.47
N VAL A 642 14.14 -7.16 -6.26
CA VAL A 642 13.12 -6.53 -7.09
C VAL A 642 12.36 -5.52 -6.24
N ALA A 643 12.15 -4.34 -6.80
CA ALA A 643 11.40 -3.24 -6.22
C ALA A 643 10.26 -2.84 -7.16
N TYR A 644 9.60 -1.73 -6.84
CA TYR A 644 8.55 -1.13 -7.67
C TYR A 644 8.67 0.40 -7.62
N GLY A 645 7.66 1.14 -7.16
CA GLY A 645 7.76 2.60 -6.99
C GLY A 645 8.88 3.02 -6.02
N TRP A 646 9.17 2.19 -5.03
CA TRP A 646 10.31 2.31 -4.09
C TRP A 646 10.75 0.91 -3.65
N ASP A 647 11.93 0.82 -3.07
CA ASP A 647 12.41 -0.41 -2.44
C ASP A 647 11.90 -0.56 -0.99
N TYR A 648 12.21 -1.68 -0.35
CA TYR A 648 11.80 -1.90 1.05
C TYR A 648 12.30 -0.82 2.00
N SER A 649 13.42 -0.21 1.73
CA SER A 649 14.00 0.83 2.60
C SER A 649 13.44 2.24 2.33
N LEU A 650 12.44 2.37 1.46
CA LEU A 650 11.79 3.62 1.05
C LEU A 650 12.67 4.50 0.16
N GLU A 651 13.63 3.93 -0.56
CA GLU A 651 14.34 4.64 -1.62
C GLU A 651 13.49 4.63 -2.89
N PRO A 652 13.11 5.79 -3.44
CA PRO A 652 12.36 5.87 -4.68
C PRO A 652 13.14 5.28 -5.85
N THR A 653 12.45 4.58 -6.73
CA THR A 653 13.01 4.01 -7.97
C THR A 653 12.64 4.84 -9.19
N PRO A 654 13.24 4.59 -10.36
CA PRO A 654 12.82 5.23 -11.61
C PRO A 654 11.35 4.99 -11.94
N ALA A 655 10.78 3.86 -11.51
CA ALA A 655 9.38 3.52 -11.75
C ALA A 655 8.40 4.49 -11.09
N LEU A 656 8.74 5.04 -9.90
CA LEU A 656 7.93 6.07 -9.26
C LEU A 656 7.77 7.28 -10.18
N PHE A 657 8.89 7.78 -10.73
CA PHE A 657 8.90 8.99 -11.54
C PHE A 657 8.38 8.75 -12.95
N ALA A 658 8.57 7.55 -13.50
CA ALA A 658 7.95 7.11 -14.74
C ALA A 658 6.41 7.09 -14.60
N THR A 659 5.89 6.55 -13.50
CA THR A 659 4.47 6.55 -13.17
C THR A 659 3.96 7.98 -12.99
N GLN A 660 4.65 8.78 -12.17
CA GLN A 660 4.30 10.18 -11.91
C GLN A 660 4.20 10.98 -13.22
N ASN A 661 5.18 10.83 -14.12
CA ASN A 661 5.20 11.51 -15.41
C ASN A 661 4.03 11.05 -16.30
N ALA A 662 3.84 9.73 -16.46
CA ALA A 662 2.76 9.19 -17.31
C ALA A 662 1.35 9.49 -16.77
N LEU A 663 1.21 9.74 -15.46
CA LEU A 663 -0.07 10.04 -14.80
C LEU A 663 -0.27 11.53 -14.51
N GLU A 664 0.54 12.42 -15.11
CA GLU A 664 0.24 13.85 -15.07
C GLU A 664 -1.20 14.13 -15.55
N PRO A 665 -1.93 15.06 -14.92
CA PRO A 665 -3.33 15.29 -15.23
C PRO A 665 -3.61 15.63 -16.71
N LEU A 666 -2.66 16.30 -17.37
CA LEU A 666 -2.65 16.54 -18.82
C LEU A 666 -1.27 16.12 -19.35
N HIS A 667 -1.22 14.97 -20.02
CA HIS A 667 0.02 14.30 -20.41
C HIS A 667 0.14 14.14 -21.91
N ALA A 668 1.29 14.53 -22.48
CA ALA A 668 1.66 14.21 -23.86
C ALA A 668 2.51 12.96 -23.87
N GLN A 669 2.12 11.98 -24.66
CA GLN A 669 2.80 10.70 -24.79
C GLN A 669 3.10 10.34 -26.24
N TYR A 670 4.12 9.50 -26.43
CA TYR A 670 4.54 8.98 -27.71
C TYR A 670 4.34 7.47 -27.78
N ASP A 671 3.64 7.00 -28.79
CA ASP A 671 3.45 5.58 -29.05
C ASP A 671 4.58 5.06 -29.96
N TYR A 672 5.29 4.09 -29.50
CA TYR A 672 6.47 3.55 -30.18
C TYR A 672 6.16 2.67 -31.40
N LEU A 673 4.94 2.14 -31.54
CA LEU A 673 4.58 1.26 -32.66
C LEU A 673 4.15 2.02 -33.90
N ASP A 674 3.35 3.07 -33.72
CA ASP A 674 2.76 3.82 -34.81
C ASP A 674 3.31 5.25 -34.93
N ASP A 675 4.31 5.61 -34.10
CA ASP A 675 4.98 6.90 -34.06
C ASP A 675 4.01 8.07 -33.74
N MET A 676 2.89 7.77 -33.10
CA MET A 676 1.83 8.75 -32.80
C MET A 676 2.13 9.53 -31.51
N VAL A 677 1.97 10.83 -31.56
CA VAL A 677 1.88 11.70 -30.37
C VAL A 677 0.43 11.79 -29.96
N CYS A 678 0.15 11.43 -28.72
CA CYS A 678 -1.18 11.47 -28.12
C CYS A 678 -1.20 12.40 -26.90
N LEU A 679 -2.38 12.91 -26.56
CA LEU A 679 -2.62 13.72 -25.36
C LEU A 679 -3.70 13.07 -24.51
N ALA A 680 -3.35 12.72 -23.27
CA ALA A 680 -4.27 12.20 -22.27
C ALA A 680 -4.69 13.30 -21.29
N ASN A 681 -5.99 13.43 -21.05
CA ASN A 681 -6.57 14.36 -20.10
C ASN A 681 -7.32 13.60 -19.00
N ASP A 682 -6.85 13.71 -17.74
CA ASP A 682 -7.52 13.15 -16.57
C ASP A 682 -8.41 14.18 -15.85
N LEU A 683 -8.41 15.42 -16.29
CA LEU A 683 -9.18 16.49 -15.69
C LEU A 683 -10.66 16.41 -16.09
N THR A 684 -11.49 17.11 -15.33
CA THR A 684 -12.95 17.09 -15.49
C THR A 684 -13.46 18.07 -16.56
N GLU A 685 -12.55 18.82 -17.18
CA GLU A 685 -12.84 19.82 -18.21
C GLU A 685 -11.98 19.56 -19.44
N ALA A 686 -12.42 20.05 -20.59
CA ALA A 686 -11.65 20.03 -21.82
C ALA A 686 -10.55 21.10 -21.77
N HIS A 687 -9.37 20.78 -22.33
CA HIS A 687 -8.24 21.70 -22.41
C HIS A 687 -7.78 21.88 -23.86
N SER A 688 -7.55 23.16 -24.26
CA SER A 688 -6.95 23.48 -25.56
C SER A 688 -5.48 23.82 -25.32
N VAL A 689 -4.60 23.07 -25.96
CA VAL A 689 -3.15 23.14 -25.74
C VAL A 689 -2.39 23.09 -27.06
N ASP A 690 -1.20 23.67 -27.08
CA ASP A 690 -0.22 23.44 -28.14
C ASP A 690 0.72 22.31 -27.70
N VAL A 691 0.79 21.26 -28.52
CA VAL A 691 1.74 20.16 -28.31
C VAL A 691 2.83 20.23 -29.38
N SER A 692 4.06 20.10 -28.99
CA SER A 692 5.22 19.99 -29.88
C SER A 692 6.02 18.73 -29.61
N ALA A 693 6.59 18.17 -30.70
CA ALA A 693 7.56 17.08 -30.63
C ALA A 693 8.81 17.50 -31.38
N ALA A 694 9.98 17.30 -30.76
CA ALA A 694 11.27 17.52 -31.38
C ALA A 694 12.13 16.26 -31.27
N VAL A 695 12.76 15.85 -32.39
CA VAL A 695 13.68 14.72 -32.43
C VAL A 695 15.12 15.23 -32.42
N TYR A 696 15.93 14.61 -31.56
CA TYR A 696 17.36 14.89 -31.43
C TYR A 696 18.16 13.64 -31.77
N ASP A 697 19.19 13.79 -32.58
CA ASP A 697 20.12 12.72 -32.90
C ASP A 697 21.04 12.36 -31.71
N PHE A 698 21.90 11.34 -31.89
CA PHE A 698 22.83 10.90 -30.85
C PHE A 698 23.80 12.00 -30.38
N ASP A 699 24.14 12.93 -31.27
CA ASP A 699 24.99 14.09 -30.98
C ASP A 699 24.25 15.29 -30.40
N SER A 700 22.95 15.11 -30.09
CA SER A 700 22.07 16.16 -29.50
C SER A 700 21.67 17.26 -30.46
N ARG A 701 21.77 17.07 -31.79
CA ARG A 701 21.29 18.02 -32.78
C ARG A 701 19.81 17.81 -33.03
N LYS A 702 19.03 18.88 -33.03
CA LYS A 702 17.62 18.80 -33.40
C LYS A 702 17.50 18.53 -34.92
N VAL A 703 16.93 17.39 -35.28
CA VAL A 703 16.85 16.91 -36.65
C VAL A 703 15.44 16.94 -37.25
N TRP A 704 14.43 17.08 -36.38
CA TRP A 704 13.03 17.22 -36.79
C TRP A 704 12.21 17.91 -35.68
N GLU A 705 11.16 18.60 -36.09
CA GLU A 705 10.20 19.25 -35.16
C GLU A 705 8.84 19.41 -35.80
N LYS A 706 7.78 19.22 -35.01
CA LYS A 706 6.40 19.48 -35.40
C LYS A 706 5.58 19.94 -34.20
N SER A 707 4.58 20.81 -34.44
CA SER A 707 3.64 21.29 -33.45
C SER A 707 2.22 21.28 -33.99
N ALA A 708 1.27 21.12 -33.09
CA ALA A 708 -0.16 21.21 -33.39
C ALA A 708 -0.93 21.77 -32.19
N SER A 709 -2.00 22.53 -32.49
CA SER A 709 -2.99 22.91 -31.47
C SER A 709 -4.08 21.86 -31.39
N VAL A 710 -4.35 21.35 -30.19
CA VAL A 710 -5.26 20.23 -29.95
C VAL A 710 -6.19 20.57 -28.79
N THR A 711 -7.49 20.29 -28.96
CA THR A 711 -8.44 20.30 -27.85
C THR A 711 -8.63 18.88 -27.34
N VAL A 712 -8.25 18.65 -26.10
CA VAL A 712 -8.37 17.34 -25.44
C VAL A 712 -9.62 17.34 -24.58
N PRO A 713 -10.66 16.55 -24.92
CA PRO A 713 -11.86 16.45 -24.11
C PRO A 713 -11.56 15.95 -22.68
N ALA A 714 -12.45 16.25 -21.74
CA ALA A 714 -12.37 15.76 -20.38
C ALA A 714 -12.30 14.23 -20.34
N GLU A 715 -11.37 13.70 -19.55
CA GLU A 715 -11.23 12.25 -19.27
C GLU A 715 -11.04 11.39 -20.53
N ARG A 716 -10.36 11.92 -21.57
CA ARG A 716 -10.08 11.25 -22.84
C ARG A 716 -8.60 11.31 -23.21
N CYS A 717 -8.24 10.45 -24.16
CA CYS A 717 -6.99 10.55 -24.90
C CYS A 717 -7.31 10.83 -26.39
N VAL A 718 -6.53 11.70 -27.01
CA VAL A 718 -6.69 12.04 -28.44
C VAL A 718 -5.35 11.99 -29.16
N GLU A 719 -5.36 11.62 -30.42
CA GLU A 719 -4.19 11.66 -31.30
C GLU A 719 -3.95 13.09 -31.81
N ALA A 720 -2.67 13.50 -31.83
CA ALA A 720 -2.28 14.81 -32.33
C ALA A 720 -1.65 14.73 -33.74
N PHE A 721 -0.51 14.06 -33.86
CA PHE A 721 0.20 13.87 -35.12
C PHE A 721 1.25 12.77 -35.02
N LYS A 722 1.72 12.29 -36.17
CA LYS A 722 2.85 11.34 -36.24
C LYS A 722 4.19 12.05 -36.24
N VAL A 723 5.19 11.45 -35.59
CA VAL A 723 6.60 11.81 -35.70
C VAL A 723 7.16 11.19 -36.96
N GLU A 724 7.83 12.00 -37.78
CA GLU A 724 8.51 11.54 -38.97
C GLU A 724 10.02 11.55 -38.75
N PHE A 725 10.62 10.38 -38.66
CA PHE A 725 12.03 10.26 -38.37
C PHE A 725 12.86 10.38 -39.65
N PRO A 726 13.89 11.25 -39.67
CA PRO A 726 14.93 11.16 -40.68
C PRO A 726 15.69 9.84 -40.50
N PRO A 727 16.47 9.37 -41.46
CA PRO A 727 17.32 8.21 -41.28
C PRO A 727 18.30 8.42 -40.13
N LEU A 728 18.21 7.57 -39.09
CA LEU A 728 19.07 7.60 -37.92
C LEU A 728 19.60 6.17 -37.69
N ASP A 729 20.90 6.05 -37.47
CA ASP A 729 21.61 4.77 -37.29
C ASP A 729 22.00 4.51 -35.82
N LYS A 730 21.76 5.47 -34.91
CA LYS A 730 22.06 5.37 -33.49
C LYS A 730 20.83 5.69 -32.65
N PRO A 731 20.82 5.36 -31.34
CA PRO A 731 19.78 5.81 -30.45
C PRO A 731 19.58 7.32 -30.55
N HIS A 732 18.34 7.74 -30.50
CA HIS A 732 17.94 9.13 -30.64
C HIS A 732 16.84 9.47 -29.63
N PHE A 733 16.57 10.75 -29.46
CA PHE A 733 15.73 11.25 -28.39
C PHE A 733 14.54 12.02 -28.94
N ILE A 734 13.41 11.96 -28.21
CA ILE A 734 12.20 12.71 -28.54
C ILE A 734 11.82 13.54 -27.32
N ARG A 735 11.68 14.86 -27.50
CA ARG A 735 11.14 15.75 -26.48
C ARG A 735 9.72 16.13 -26.87
N LEU A 736 8.75 15.84 -26.02
CA LEU A 736 7.41 16.37 -26.12
C LEU A 736 7.26 17.53 -25.14
N SER A 737 6.56 18.58 -25.55
CA SER A 737 6.19 19.71 -24.69
C SER A 737 4.73 20.05 -24.89
N VAL A 738 4.03 20.34 -23.81
CA VAL A 738 2.65 20.83 -23.80
C VAL A 738 2.65 22.26 -23.31
N ARG A 739 2.01 23.15 -24.05
CA ARG A 739 1.83 24.56 -23.69
C ARG A 739 0.37 24.92 -23.60
N GLU A 740 0.01 25.59 -22.53
CA GLU A 740 -1.30 26.19 -22.34
C GLU A 740 -1.15 27.69 -22.14
N ALA A 741 -1.90 28.49 -22.93
CA ALA A 741 -1.77 29.94 -22.93
C ALA A 741 -0.31 30.41 -23.14
N GLY A 742 0.44 29.78 -24.05
CA GLY A 742 1.84 30.08 -24.37
C GLY A 742 2.89 29.64 -23.36
N ARG A 743 2.50 29.06 -22.24
CA ARG A 743 3.39 28.59 -21.19
C ARG A 743 3.52 27.08 -21.22
N GLU A 744 4.76 26.55 -21.13
CA GLU A 744 4.98 25.12 -20.97
C GLU A 744 4.44 24.64 -19.61
N THR A 745 3.53 23.67 -19.64
CA THR A 745 2.86 23.11 -18.48
C THR A 745 3.32 21.70 -18.19
N ALA A 746 3.74 20.94 -19.20
CA ALA A 746 4.25 19.58 -19.08
C ALA A 746 5.28 19.29 -20.18
N SER A 747 6.16 18.35 -19.91
CA SER A 747 7.11 17.85 -20.89
C SER A 747 7.54 16.42 -20.57
N THR A 748 7.74 15.64 -21.64
CA THR A 748 8.13 14.23 -21.54
C THR A 748 9.32 13.97 -22.46
N PHE A 749 10.22 13.11 -22.03
CA PHE A 749 11.44 12.78 -22.75
C PHE A 749 11.53 11.30 -23.05
N TYR A 750 11.70 10.93 -24.32
CA TYR A 750 11.80 9.56 -24.80
C TYR A 750 13.15 9.28 -25.43
N TRP A 751 13.52 8.03 -25.49
CA TRP A 751 14.66 7.53 -26.24
C TRP A 751 14.24 6.32 -27.07
N ARG A 752 14.76 6.21 -28.26
CA ARG A 752 14.40 5.18 -29.24
C ARG A 752 15.64 4.57 -29.85
N SER A 753 15.61 3.25 -30.04
CA SER A 753 16.58 2.55 -30.87
C SER A 753 16.28 2.79 -32.36
N PRO A 754 17.28 2.84 -33.23
CA PRO A 754 17.06 2.86 -34.68
C PRO A 754 16.45 1.55 -35.18
N GLU A 755 16.61 0.47 -34.42
CA GLU A 755 16.08 -0.84 -34.80
C GLU A 755 14.56 -0.86 -34.56
N LYS A 756 13.83 -1.33 -35.58
CA LYS A 756 12.39 -1.50 -35.47
C LYS A 756 12.10 -2.72 -34.61
N TYR A 757 11.17 -2.55 -33.69
CA TYR A 757 10.59 -3.67 -32.97
C TYR A 757 9.96 -4.64 -33.97
N ALA A 758 10.36 -5.91 -33.92
CA ALA A 758 9.74 -6.99 -34.67
C ALA A 758 9.41 -8.12 -33.71
N PRO A 759 8.15 -8.43 -33.44
CA PRO A 759 7.76 -9.59 -32.64
C PRO A 759 8.21 -10.86 -33.40
N LYS A 760 9.16 -11.62 -32.83
CA LYS A 760 9.72 -12.81 -33.52
C LYS A 760 8.79 -14.02 -33.47
N THR A 761 8.04 -14.20 -32.42
CA THR A 761 7.02 -15.26 -32.27
C THR A 761 5.97 -14.89 -31.26
N PRO A 762 4.73 -15.37 -31.38
CA PRO A 762 3.67 -15.18 -30.36
C PRO A 762 4.05 -15.73 -28.98
N ASP A 763 4.94 -16.74 -28.90
CA ASP A 763 5.31 -17.43 -27.67
C ASP A 763 6.55 -16.84 -26.96
N ALA A 764 7.26 -15.91 -27.58
CA ALA A 764 8.39 -15.25 -26.95
C ALA A 764 7.90 -14.10 -26.07
N LEU A 765 7.60 -14.41 -24.80
CA LEU A 765 7.18 -13.41 -23.79
C LEU A 765 8.13 -12.21 -23.68
N THR A 766 9.38 -12.39 -24.06
CA THR A 766 10.40 -11.34 -23.95
C THR A 766 10.59 -10.57 -25.23
N GLY A 767 10.29 -11.16 -26.41
CA GLY A 767 10.77 -10.66 -27.70
C GLY A 767 12.29 -10.46 -27.66
N PRO A 768 13.03 -10.63 -28.75
CA PRO A 768 14.42 -10.30 -28.68
C PRO A 768 14.57 -8.81 -28.44
N CYS A 769 15.29 -8.48 -27.40
CA CYS A 769 15.89 -7.19 -27.34
C CYS A 769 17.09 -7.27 -28.28
N THR A 770 17.00 -6.60 -29.38
CA THR A 770 18.19 -6.26 -30.15
C THR A 770 19.00 -5.30 -29.26
N ALA A 771 20.31 -5.37 -29.26
CA ALA A 771 21.18 -4.53 -28.43
C ALA A 771 21.15 -3.03 -28.84
N GLY A 772 19.99 -2.54 -29.21
CA GLY A 772 19.77 -1.24 -29.82
C GLY A 772 20.11 -0.04 -28.98
N PHE A 773 20.29 -0.24 -27.65
CA PHE A 773 20.68 0.82 -26.72
C PHE A 773 22.12 0.67 -26.20
N ALA A 774 22.91 -0.34 -26.67
CA ALA A 774 24.25 -0.55 -26.14
C ALA A 774 25.17 0.67 -26.34
N SER A 775 25.02 1.34 -27.49
CA SER A 775 25.80 2.54 -27.82
C SER A 775 25.47 3.75 -26.93
N LEU A 776 24.44 3.73 -26.11
CA LEU A 776 24.23 4.78 -25.09
C LEU A 776 25.41 4.89 -24.10
N SER A 777 26.20 3.80 -23.95
CA SER A 777 27.47 3.88 -23.19
C SER A 777 28.49 4.85 -23.78
N GLU A 778 28.39 5.14 -25.09
CA GLU A 778 29.22 6.05 -25.85
C GLU A 778 28.60 7.45 -26.01
N LEU A 779 27.45 7.71 -25.35
CA LEU A 779 26.77 9.00 -25.47
C LEU A 779 27.74 10.14 -25.14
N PRO A 780 27.83 11.18 -26.01
CA PRO A 780 28.73 12.31 -25.80
C PRO A 780 28.57 12.93 -24.40
N LYS A 781 29.69 13.21 -23.75
CA LYS A 781 29.70 13.75 -22.38
C LYS A 781 29.18 15.18 -22.37
N THR A 782 28.54 15.53 -21.24
CA THR A 782 28.06 16.88 -20.95
C THR A 782 28.44 17.30 -19.52
N THR A 783 28.17 18.54 -19.18
CA THR A 783 28.44 19.10 -17.85
C THR A 783 27.17 19.61 -17.20
N LEU A 784 27.06 19.39 -15.88
CA LEU A 784 25.97 19.88 -15.08
C LEU A 784 26.46 20.92 -14.05
N SER A 785 25.69 21.94 -13.82
CA SER A 785 25.84 22.79 -12.64
C SER A 785 24.66 22.61 -11.70
N VAL A 786 24.91 22.73 -10.41
CA VAL A 786 23.91 22.54 -9.36
C VAL A 786 23.93 23.72 -8.40
N THR A 787 22.75 24.24 -8.13
CA THR A 787 22.57 25.23 -7.05
C THR A 787 21.51 24.72 -6.08
N THR A 788 21.72 25.01 -4.80
CA THR A 788 20.82 24.54 -3.73
C THR A 788 20.35 25.67 -2.85
N ALA A 789 19.14 25.55 -2.30
CA ALA A 789 18.60 26.39 -1.25
C ALA A 789 17.82 25.52 -0.27
N GLU A 790 18.09 25.69 1.03
CA GLU A 790 17.39 24.93 2.09
C GLU A 790 16.38 25.80 2.81
N GLU A 791 15.19 25.25 3.04
CA GLU A 791 14.12 25.85 3.82
C GLU A 791 13.53 24.79 4.76
N GLY A 792 14.01 24.70 6.00
CA GLY A 792 13.57 23.71 6.98
C GLY A 792 13.91 22.28 6.58
N ASP A 793 12.90 21.45 6.35
CA ASP A 793 12.99 20.05 5.88
C ASP A 793 12.96 19.91 4.35
N THR A 794 13.04 21.02 3.64
CA THR A 794 12.92 21.07 2.18
C THR A 794 14.18 21.63 1.55
N LEU A 795 14.80 20.82 0.70
CA LEU A 795 15.92 21.20 -0.14
C LEU A 795 15.41 21.50 -1.56
N ARG A 796 15.70 22.66 -2.07
CA ARG A 796 15.47 23.05 -3.46
C ARG A 796 16.77 22.88 -4.24
N VAL A 797 16.78 22.02 -5.24
CA VAL A 797 17.93 21.73 -6.10
C VAL A 797 17.63 22.17 -7.51
N THR A 798 18.38 23.10 -8.06
CA THR A 798 18.31 23.47 -9.48
C THR A 798 19.50 22.89 -10.21
N VAL A 799 19.22 21.97 -11.15
CA VAL A 799 20.22 21.35 -12.02
C VAL A 799 20.14 22.00 -13.39
N THR A 800 21.26 22.48 -13.89
CA THR A 800 21.38 23.09 -15.22
C THR A 800 22.35 22.29 -16.06
N ASN A 801 21.95 21.93 -17.27
CA ASN A 801 22.86 21.37 -18.26
C ASN A 801 23.64 22.52 -18.93
N THR A 802 24.88 22.73 -18.52
CA THR A 802 25.75 23.79 -19.04
C THR A 802 26.56 23.39 -20.25
N GLY A 803 26.51 22.11 -20.62
CA GLY A 803 27.19 21.60 -21.81
C GLY A 803 26.32 21.71 -23.07
N ASP A 804 26.87 21.26 -24.21
CA ASP A 804 26.26 21.31 -25.54
C ASP A 804 25.60 19.97 -25.93
N LYS A 805 25.56 18.98 -25.04
CA LYS A 805 24.96 17.66 -25.25
C LYS A 805 23.82 17.42 -24.27
N ILE A 806 22.87 16.56 -24.63
CA ILE A 806 21.78 16.15 -23.74
C ILE A 806 22.37 15.51 -22.48
N ALA A 807 21.88 15.91 -21.32
CA ALA A 807 22.12 15.18 -20.06
C ALA A 807 21.01 14.14 -19.90
N PHE A 808 21.34 12.87 -20.11
CA PHE A 808 20.37 11.78 -20.15
C PHE A 808 20.20 11.14 -18.77
N LEU A 809 18.97 10.93 -18.32
CA LEU A 809 18.57 10.31 -17.05
C LEU A 809 19.35 10.85 -15.85
N THR A 810 19.15 12.12 -15.53
CA THR A 810 19.76 12.80 -14.40
C THR A 810 19.14 12.31 -13.09
N ARG A 811 19.99 11.80 -12.18
CA ARG A 811 19.61 11.32 -10.84
C ARG A 811 20.14 12.24 -9.76
N LEU A 812 19.28 12.60 -8.80
CA LEU A 812 19.61 13.19 -7.53
C LEU A 812 19.55 12.12 -6.44
N ALA A 813 20.51 12.14 -5.51
CA ALA A 813 20.48 11.25 -4.36
C ALA A 813 21.01 11.99 -3.11
N LEU A 814 20.32 11.82 -1.99
CA LEU A 814 20.76 12.27 -0.67
C LEU A 814 21.36 11.09 0.10
N THR A 815 22.53 11.30 0.65
CA THR A 815 23.28 10.31 1.43
C THR A 815 23.58 10.87 2.80
N GLY A 816 23.31 10.13 3.87
CA GLY A 816 23.66 10.49 5.23
C GLY A 816 25.16 10.41 5.51
N GLU A 817 25.59 10.83 6.68
CA GLU A 817 27.00 10.77 7.12
C GLU A 817 27.53 9.32 7.20
N ASP A 818 26.63 8.34 7.37
CA ASP A 818 26.94 6.90 7.39
C ASP A 818 27.16 6.31 5.98
N GLY A 819 27.08 7.12 4.94
CA GLY A 819 27.21 6.70 3.54
C GLY A 819 25.97 6.00 2.97
N LYS A 820 24.89 5.88 3.73
CA LYS A 820 23.65 5.26 3.26
C LYS A 820 22.67 6.30 2.71
N PRO A 821 21.76 5.91 1.79
CA PRO A 821 20.70 6.82 1.36
C PRO A 821 19.90 7.40 2.53
N LEU A 822 19.61 8.70 2.47
CA LEU A 822 18.82 9.41 3.49
C LEU A 822 17.32 9.19 3.24
N ARG A 823 16.66 8.45 4.12
CA ARG A 823 15.29 7.99 3.92
C ARG A 823 14.35 8.28 5.09
N PRO A 824 13.03 8.43 4.83
CA PRO A 824 12.42 8.62 3.52
C PRO A 824 12.75 10.01 2.93
N SER A 825 13.10 10.08 1.64
CA SER A 825 13.28 11.33 0.91
C SER A 825 12.29 11.43 -0.24
N PHE A 826 11.55 12.54 -0.31
CA PHE A 826 10.50 12.77 -1.30
C PHE A 826 10.97 13.80 -2.32
N TYR A 827 11.37 13.32 -3.49
CA TYR A 827 11.80 14.16 -4.61
C TYR A 827 10.57 14.53 -5.46
N SER A 828 10.41 15.80 -5.81
CA SER A 828 9.33 16.21 -6.72
C SER A 828 9.51 15.67 -8.14
N ASP A 829 10.73 15.34 -8.54
CA ASP A 829 11.08 14.63 -9.78
C ASP A 829 12.49 14.04 -9.68
N ASN A 830 12.77 12.98 -10.48
CA ASN A 830 14.10 12.38 -10.58
C ASN A 830 14.22 11.55 -11.88
N TRP A 831 15.41 11.12 -12.27
CA TRP A 831 15.68 10.42 -13.54
C TRP A 831 15.15 11.16 -14.78
N PHE A 832 15.27 12.48 -14.78
CA PHE A 832 14.87 13.34 -15.91
C PHE A 832 16.04 13.61 -16.87
N SER A 833 15.75 14.05 -18.08
CA SER A 833 16.75 14.45 -19.06
C SER A 833 16.68 15.95 -19.33
N LEU A 834 17.82 16.59 -19.61
CA LEU A 834 17.91 18.01 -19.90
C LEU A 834 18.56 18.25 -21.27
N LEU A 835 17.93 19.07 -22.06
CA LEU A 835 18.52 19.62 -23.27
C LEU A 835 19.69 20.60 -22.94
N PRO A 836 20.62 20.87 -23.89
CA PRO A 836 21.62 21.91 -23.69
C PRO A 836 21.02 23.25 -23.25
N GLY A 837 21.57 23.83 -22.19
CA GLY A 837 21.10 25.09 -21.57
C GLY A 837 19.82 24.97 -20.75
N GLU A 838 19.16 23.81 -20.68
CA GLU A 838 17.95 23.61 -19.90
C GLU A 838 18.26 23.47 -18.41
N SER A 839 17.36 24.01 -17.57
CA SER A 839 17.41 23.90 -16.11
C SER A 839 16.14 23.28 -15.56
N LYS A 840 16.27 22.44 -14.55
CA LYS A 840 15.15 21.89 -13.79
C LYS A 840 15.35 22.06 -12.30
N THR A 841 14.32 22.54 -11.61
CA THR A 841 14.32 22.67 -10.16
C THR A 841 13.52 21.52 -9.55
N VAL A 842 14.16 20.75 -8.70
CA VAL A 842 13.58 19.66 -7.91
C VAL A 842 13.51 20.09 -6.46
N THR A 843 12.37 19.90 -5.82
CA THR A 843 12.22 20.03 -4.37
C THR A 843 12.35 18.65 -3.74
N VAL A 844 13.15 18.55 -2.68
CA VAL A 844 13.35 17.32 -1.92
C VAL A 844 12.97 17.57 -0.48
N ARG A 845 11.97 16.86 0.02
CA ARG A 845 11.68 16.82 1.46
C ARG A 845 12.40 15.63 2.07
N HIS A 846 13.13 15.85 3.15
CA HIS A 846 14.01 14.86 3.75
C HIS A 846 13.99 14.93 5.28
N PRO A 847 14.42 13.86 5.98
CA PRO A 847 14.61 13.92 7.44
C PRO A 847 15.63 15.00 7.83
N ALA A 848 15.40 15.68 8.95
CA ALA A 848 16.29 16.72 9.50
C ALA A 848 17.59 16.09 10.05
N ARG A 849 18.47 15.66 9.18
CA ARG A 849 19.80 15.07 9.47
C ARG A 849 20.82 15.61 8.48
N PRO A 850 22.11 15.66 8.84
CA PRO A 850 23.16 16.00 7.89
C PRO A 850 23.17 15.07 6.67
N PHE A 851 23.41 15.62 5.51
CA PHE A 851 23.42 14.87 4.25
C PHE A 851 24.46 15.41 3.26
N LYS A 852 24.73 14.57 2.24
CA LYS A 852 25.44 14.95 1.03
C LYS A 852 24.49 14.77 -0.16
N LEU A 853 24.41 15.78 -1.00
CA LEU A 853 23.72 15.70 -2.29
C LEU A 853 24.70 15.21 -3.35
N SER A 854 24.30 14.22 -4.12
CA SER A 854 24.96 13.84 -5.37
C SER A 854 24.01 14.05 -6.54
N VAL A 855 24.54 14.56 -7.65
CA VAL A 855 23.82 14.71 -8.91
C VAL A 855 24.67 14.09 -10.02
N SER A 856 24.07 13.20 -10.79
CA SER A 856 24.73 12.52 -11.90
C SER A 856 23.75 12.32 -13.05
N ALA A 857 24.26 12.12 -14.26
CA ALA A 857 23.46 11.68 -15.40
C ALA A 857 24.16 10.51 -16.10
N TRP A 858 23.48 9.84 -17.00
CA TRP A 858 24.07 8.72 -17.77
C TRP A 858 25.44 9.08 -18.40
N ASN A 859 25.52 10.27 -18.92
CA ASN A 859 26.70 10.78 -19.64
C ASN A 859 27.35 12.02 -18.98
N ALA A 860 26.99 12.32 -17.73
CA ALA A 860 27.58 13.45 -17.01
C ALA A 860 27.78 13.15 -15.53
N THR A 861 28.82 13.78 -14.96
CA THR A 861 29.01 13.91 -13.53
C THR A 861 29.02 15.38 -13.17
N CYS A 862 28.47 15.72 -12.04
CA CYS A 862 28.61 17.09 -11.51
C CYS A 862 30.05 17.29 -11.01
N PRO A 863 30.75 18.39 -11.35
CA PRO A 863 31.97 18.78 -10.64
C PRO A 863 31.68 18.90 -9.14
N LYS A 864 32.57 18.34 -8.30
CA LYS A 864 32.45 18.35 -6.83
C LYS A 864 32.43 19.77 -6.28
#